data_8e6572c71efffc495d053b3eb1fffe13
#
_entry.id   8e6572c71efffc495d053b3eb1fffe13
#
_cell.length_a   1.000
_cell.length_b   1.000
_cell.length_c   1.000
_cell.angle_alpha   90.00
_cell.angle_beta   90.00
_cell.angle_gamma   90.00
#
_symmetry.space_group_name_H-M   'P 1'
#
loop_
_entity.id
_entity.type
_entity.pdbx_description
1 polymer ?
#
loop_
_entity_poly.entity_id
_entity_poly.type
_entity_poly.pdbx_seq_one_letter_code
_entity_poly.pdbx_strand_id
1 'polypeptide(L)'
;MPQHAAHHPADPQAANVDRSGPPAVPGVPRRLGDLPNATQQALSALLPELSPASALPEQITHVHTVPAREAEHTPWPQWMHPRVVEAFESLGISEPYAHQVAAAQAAHAGLDAALEASAARYGWRSGHPTASPGDQMSAPGRAHAEGPGSGGHVIVATGTASGKTLSYLIPTLDAVYRASCGEPVSSTSAYSGTENLNNRANILYISPAKALSADQLTALTSYNLPGLYPASYDGDTPTGERRWIREHANFILTTPDMLNYSILSNHRQWASFLRGLRYVVLDEAHSYRGVFGAHIANLMRRLRRVCALYRTVPVFYGASATSSNPVESFAKLIGVPPRAVTAIAESTAARGETAVVLWEPELLPPAATDRLAAGARSTQQEALKSEAEQNAPRRLSPIEQGAQMLTDLVLSRTRSLVFAGSRRSVEVLSQKTQRYLDEVEPGLAHRVAAYRAGYTPEERRELERRLRNGELLGLASTSALELGIDISGLDAVIVAGWPGTRASFTQRIGRAGRGGQDALAVLIADDNPLDTYLVHHPEAIFGQDVEATVFDPTNPYVLSPQLCAAAQEAPIRVEELNLFGPHTEALLDRLVQQGYLRRRADGWYWTHAESAADLVDIRGTGGGPYQLIDGQEGTLVGTMDAAHAMSQGHPGAVYIHQNVLYVVESLSEDERVILLSRANPDFYTRAIETTEVRVLAERARVRFEEARSVGPGESSDTVLTMHRGQVQVTNQVTGYKRFSVYGGEHLGNEPMPMPPEVLITEAVWFTFEPSYLFGAGVTEEDGPGTLHAAEHAAIGLLPLIATSDRWDLGGLSTLYHVDTGQPTIFVYDAAPGGAGISERGFNAVRRWLSATLEAIESCGCEQGCPSCVHSPKCGNRNEPLSKAGAMALLRAMLKSIDGSTDTEEGATPGIVARD
;
A
#
# COMPACT_ATOMS: atom_id res chain seq x y z
N MET A 1 62.69 10.51 32.53
CA MET A 1 63.70 9.42 32.85
C MET A 1 63.23 8.70 34.10
N PRO A 2 63.47 7.39 34.16
CA PRO A 2 63.09 6.29 33.28
C PRO A 2 62.51 5.09 34.05
N GLN A 3 61.93 4.14 33.25
CA GLN A 3 62.05 2.68 33.43
C GLN A 3 61.29 1.99 34.59
N HIS A 4 60.40 1.05 34.33
CA HIS A 4 60.77 -0.34 33.99
C HIS A 4 59.55 -1.12 33.38
N ALA A 5 59.83 -1.73 32.25
CA ALA A 5 58.99 -2.73 31.61
C ALA A 5 59.15 -4.07 32.32
N ALA A 6 58.05 -4.84 32.41
CA ALA A 6 58.15 -6.28 32.67
C ALA A 6 57.30 -7.02 31.62
N HIS A 7 58.00 -7.74 30.73
CA HIS A 7 57.44 -8.72 29.82
C HIS A 7 56.93 -9.94 30.59
N HIS A 8 55.76 -10.44 30.25
CA HIS A 8 55.34 -11.83 30.41
C HIS A 8 54.94 -12.41 29.05
N PRO A 9 55.32 -13.66 28.76
CA PRO A 9 55.23 -14.26 27.43
C PRO A 9 53.83 -14.75 27.13
N ALA A 10 53.48 -14.60 25.85
CA ALA A 10 52.23 -15.11 25.25
C ALA A 10 52.22 -16.65 25.22
N ASP A 11 51.09 -17.21 25.61
CA ASP A 11 50.74 -18.62 25.47
C ASP A 11 50.15 -18.86 24.06
N PRO A 12 50.71 -19.76 23.23
CA PRO A 12 50.19 -19.97 21.88
C PRO A 12 49.28 -21.21 21.82
N GLN A 13 48.03 -21.08 22.34
CA GLN A 13 46.97 -22.06 22.09
C GLN A 13 45.58 -21.34 22.11
N ALA A 14 45.41 -20.34 21.24
CA ALA A 14 44.08 -19.94 20.86
C ALA A 14 43.68 -20.77 19.62
N ALA A 15 42.69 -21.62 19.82
CA ALA A 15 42.12 -22.49 18.82
C ALA A 15 41.73 -21.75 17.56
N ASN A 16 42.16 -22.27 16.44
CA ASN A 16 41.70 -21.93 15.09
C ASN A 16 40.20 -22.23 15.03
N VAL A 17 39.34 -21.21 15.26
CA VAL A 17 37.91 -21.24 14.88
C VAL A 17 37.90 -21.07 13.38
N ASP A 18 37.60 -22.16 12.71
CA ASP A 18 37.37 -22.23 11.26
C ASP A 18 36.25 -21.20 10.88
N ARG A 19 36.69 -20.07 10.37
CA ARG A 19 35.76 -19.04 9.81
C ARG A 19 35.38 -19.46 8.39
N SER A 20 34.74 -20.60 8.25
CA SER A 20 33.97 -20.89 7.04
C SER A 20 32.65 -20.13 7.15
N GLY A 21 32.59 -18.95 6.54
CA GLY A 21 31.33 -18.21 6.32
C GLY A 21 30.33 -19.12 5.59
N PRO A 22 29.04 -18.74 5.58
CA PRO A 22 27.95 -19.50 4.96
C PRO A 22 28.32 -19.87 3.51
N PRO A 23 27.89 -21.05 3.02
CA PRO A 23 28.26 -21.52 1.69
C PRO A 23 27.86 -20.52 0.64
N ALA A 24 28.79 -20.13 -0.22
CA ALA A 24 28.63 -19.13 -1.26
C ALA A 24 27.46 -19.51 -2.18
N VAL A 25 26.46 -18.62 -2.30
CA VAL A 25 25.41 -18.71 -3.32
C VAL A 25 26.10 -18.62 -4.69
N PRO A 26 25.90 -19.59 -5.59
CA PRO A 26 26.49 -19.55 -6.92
C PRO A 26 25.97 -18.35 -7.71
N GLY A 27 26.89 -17.49 -8.20
CA GLY A 27 26.54 -16.37 -9.11
C GLY A 27 26.63 -14.96 -8.51
N VAL A 28 26.97 -14.79 -7.24
CA VAL A 28 27.16 -13.45 -6.66
C VAL A 28 28.55 -12.91 -7.03
N PRO A 29 28.67 -11.71 -7.65
CA PRO A 29 29.94 -11.06 -7.92
C PRO A 29 30.71 -10.85 -6.60
N ARG A 30 31.96 -11.24 -6.56
CA ARG A 30 32.81 -11.13 -5.35
C ARG A 30 33.68 -9.88 -5.35
N ARG A 31 33.88 -9.28 -6.52
CA ARG A 31 34.72 -8.08 -6.70
C ARG A 31 33.98 -7.03 -7.49
N LEU A 32 34.33 -5.77 -7.25
CA LEU A 32 33.77 -4.65 -7.99
C LEU A 32 33.99 -4.84 -9.52
N GLY A 33 35.17 -5.31 -9.92
CA GLY A 33 35.52 -5.55 -11.33
C GLY A 33 34.73 -6.66 -12.04
N ASP A 34 34.01 -7.50 -11.30
CA ASP A 34 33.15 -8.55 -11.87
C ASP A 34 31.78 -8.02 -12.32
N LEU A 35 31.46 -6.77 -11.97
CA LEU A 35 30.18 -6.11 -12.29
C LEU A 35 30.26 -5.37 -13.63
N PRO A 36 29.11 -5.07 -14.27
CA PRO A 36 29.06 -4.18 -15.45
C PRO A 36 29.67 -2.80 -15.18
N ASN A 37 30.25 -2.16 -16.21
CA ASN A 37 30.96 -0.88 -16.05
C ASN A 37 30.11 0.23 -15.44
N ALA A 38 28.84 0.36 -15.83
CA ALA A 38 27.93 1.35 -15.27
C ALA A 38 27.70 1.09 -13.76
N THR A 39 27.49 -0.16 -13.38
CA THR A 39 27.37 -0.60 -11.97
C THR A 39 28.64 -0.33 -11.17
N GLN A 40 29.83 -0.56 -11.76
CA GLN A 40 31.10 -0.25 -11.11
C GLN A 40 31.23 1.25 -10.82
N GLN A 41 30.89 2.11 -11.79
CA GLN A 41 30.93 3.57 -11.62
C GLN A 41 29.98 4.04 -10.54
N ALA A 42 28.75 3.51 -10.56
CA ALA A 42 27.72 3.83 -9.57
C ALA A 42 28.13 3.43 -8.14
N LEU A 43 28.67 2.23 -7.98
CA LEU A 43 29.19 1.76 -6.67
C LEU A 43 30.45 2.50 -6.22
N SER A 44 31.33 2.92 -7.15
CA SER A 44 32.48 3.75 -6.79
C SER A 44 32.09 5.16 -6.32
N ALA A 45 30.92 5.67 -6.73
CA ALA A 45 30.40 6.93 -6.19
C ALA A 45 29.86 6.78 -4.77
N LEU A 46 29.35 5.59 -4.43
CA LEU A 46 28.84 5.25 -3.10
C LEU A 46 29.96 4.80 -2.14
N LEU A 47 30.98 4.12 -2.66
CA LEU A 47 32.09 3.52 -1.91
C LEU A 47 33.41 3.90 -2.59
N PRO A 48 33.88 5.14 -2.41
CA PRO A 48 35.03 5.68 -3.15
C PRO A 48 36.37 5.00 -2.83
N GLU A 49 36.45 4.26 -1.73
CA GLU A 49 37.62 3.47 -1.35
C GLU A 49 37.77 2.16 -2.15
N LEU A 50 36.74 1.73 -2.87
CA LEU A 50 36.78 0.48 -3.63
C LEU A 50 37.48 0.67 -4.99
N SER A 51 38.39 -0.23 -5.30
CA SER A 51 38.99 -0.41 -6.62
C SER A 51 38.37 -1.62 -7.34
N PRO A 52 38.51 -1.77 -8.67
CA PRO A 52 38.00 -2.93 -9.39
C PRO A 52 38.49 -4.28 -8.85
N ALA A 53 39.67 -4.32 -8.20
CA ALA A 53 40.20 -5.52 -7.58
C ALA A 53 39.70 -5.79 -6.17
N SER A 54 39.01 -4.80 -5.55
CA SER A 54 38.51 -4.91 -4.19
C SER A 54 37.36 -5.92 -4.11
N ALA A 55 37.31 -6.69 -3.02
CA ALA A 55 36.13 -7.46 -2.65
C ALA A 55 34.99 -6.49 -2.30
N LEU A 56 33.77 -6.86 -2.62
CA LEU A 56 32.60 -6.13 -2.16
C LEU A 56 32.46 -6.25 -0.63
N PRO A 57 32.00 -5.19 0.07
CA PRO A 57 31.73 -5.24 1.50
C PRO A 57 30.75 -6.37 1.85
N GLU A 58 30.92 -6.98 3.02
CA GLU A 58 30.03 -8.05 3.52
C GLU A 58 28.56 -7.58 3.67
N GLN A 59 28.34 -6.29 3.83
CA GLN A 59 27.01 -5.67 3.89
C GLN A 59 26.25 -5.75 2.57
N ILE A 60 26.94 -5.90 1.42
CA ILE A 60 26.29 -6.12 0.12
C ILE A 60 25.95 -7.60 -0.01
N THR A 61 24.70 -7.95 0.21
CA THR A 61 24.22 -9.34 0.11
C THR A 61 23.98 -9.74 -1.34
N HIS A 62 23.55 -8.78 -2.20
CA HIS A 62 23.28 -9.03 -3.61
C HIS A 62 23.38 -7.74 -4.45
N VAL A 63 23.77 -7.89 -5.72
CA VAL A 63 23.71 -6.83 -6.74
C VAL A 63 22.92 -7.39 -7.92
N HIS A 64 21.76 -6.78 -8.19
CA HIS A 64 20.92 -7.11 -9.34
C HIS A 64 21.07 -6.05 -10.41
N THR A 65 21.36 -6.45 -11.65
CA THR A 65 21.45 -5.53 -12.77
C THR A 65 20.18 -5.63 -13.63
N VAL A 66 19.44 -4.53 -13.71
CA VAL A 66 18.32 -4.39 -14.64
C VAL A 66 18.88 -3.85 -15.95
N PRO A 67 18.85 -4.62 -17.05
CA PRO A 67 19.52 -4.24 -18.29
C PRO A 67 18.88 -3.02 -18.93
N ALA A 68 19.68 -2.26 -19.67
CA ALA A 68 19.22 -1.18 -20.53
C ALA A 68 18.24 -1.71 -21.59
N ARG A 69 17.33 -0.86 -22.02
CA ARG A 69 16.39 -1.14 -23.10
C ARG A 69 16.27 0.06 -24.01
N GLU A 70 16.36 -0.19 -25.32
CA GLU A 70 16.08 0.83 -26.34
C GLU A 70 14.59 1.14 -26.43
N ALA A 71 14.26 2.35 -26.89
CA ALA A 71 12.88 2.74 -27.13
C ALA A 71 12.33 2.12 -28.43
N GLU A 72 11.10 1.62 -28.38
CA GLU A 72 10.35 1.25 -29.58
C GLU A 72 9.29 2.31 -29.85
N HIS A 73 9.51 3.12 -30.85
CA HIS A 73 8.58 4.15 -31.31
C HIS A 73 7.67 3.62 -32.42
N THR A 74 6.52 4.25 -32.57
CA THR A 74 5.57 3.96 -33.64
C THR A 74 4.88 5.24 -34.09
N PRO A 75 4.48 5.36 -35.37
CA PRO A 75 3.77 6.53 -35.85
C PRO A 75 2.47 6.79 -35.11
N TRP A 76 2.05 8.05 -35.07
CA TRP A 76 0.75 8.45 -34.52
C TRP A 76 -0.40 7.65 -35.15
N PRO A 77 -1.44 7.28 -34.41
CA PRO A 77 -2.60 6.61 -34.96
C PRO A 77 -3.28 7.44 -36.06
N GLN A 78 -3.62 6.80 -37.19
CA GLN A 78 -4.23 7.49 -38.34
C GLN A 78 -5.59 8.16 -38.03
N TRP A 79 -6.28 7.70 -36.99
CA TRP A 79 -7.55 8.28 -36.56
C TRP A 79 -7.39 9.59 -35.76
N MET A 80 -6.18 9.91 -35.30
CA MET A 80 -5.94 11.15 -34.53
C MET A 80 -6.10 12.39 -35.42
N HIS A 81 -6.70 13.41 -34.84
CA HIS A 81 -6.80 14.70 -35.52
C HIS A 81 -5.43 15.39 -35.61
N PRO A 82 -5.02 15.95 -36.76
CA PRO A 82 -3.69 16.55 -36.97
C PRO A 82 -3.32 17.63 -35.95
N ARG A 83 -4.28 18.46 -35.53
CA ARG A 83 -4.07 19.51 -34.54
C ARG A 83 -3.71 18.96 -33.15
N VAL A 84 -4.19 17.77 -32.81
CA VAL A 84 -3.84 17.10 -31.55
C VAL A 84 -2.41 16.57 -31.63
N VAL A 85 -2.03 16.02 -32.78
CA VAL A 85 -0.64 15.60 -33.07
C VAL A 85 0.30 16.79 -32.95
N GLU A 86 0.00 17.92 -33.63
CA GLU A 86 0.78 19.16 -33.55
C GLU A 86 0.97 19.65 -32.08
N ALA A 87 -0.05 19.50 -31.25
CA ALA A 87 0.05 19.87 -29.84
C ALA A 87 1.06 18.99 -29.08
N PHE A 88 1.10 17.69 -29.34
CA PHE A 88 2.13 16.78 -28.78
C PHE A 88 3.52 17.09 -29.31
N GLU A 89 3.66 17.31 -30.63
CA GLU A 89 4.93 17.65 -31.26
C GLU A 89 5.51 18.98 -30.75
N SER A 90 4.64 19.95 -30.45
CA SER A 90 5.07 21.24 -29.88
C SER A 90 5.71 21.13 -28.50
N LEU A 91 5.43 20.05 -27.78
CA LEU A 91 6.04 19.70 -26.49
C LEU A 91 7.24 18.74 -26.63
N GLY A 92 7.70 18.50 -27.88
CA GLY A 92 8.87 17.67 -28.17
C GLY A 92 8.58 16.16 -28.28
N ILE A 93 7.30 15.77 -28.34
CA ILE A 93 6.89 14.37 -28.50
C ILE A 93 6.67 14.13 -30.02
N SER A 94 7.72 13.72 -30.72
CA SER A 94 7.65 13.48 -32.17
C SER A 94 6.96 12.17 -32.52
N GLU A 95 7.22 11.10 -31.78
CA GLU A 95 6.65 9.77 -31.94
C GLU A 95 6.38 9.13 -30.59
N PRO A 96 5.19 8.55 -30.38
CA PRO A 96 4.88 7.83 -29.15
C PRO A 96 5.55 6.45 -29.09
N TYR A 97 5.65 5.89 -27.91
CA TYR A 97 6.06 4.50 -27.75
C TYR A 97 4.97 3.54 -28.23
N ALA A 98 5.38 2.36 -28.74
CA ALA A 98 4.46 1.37 -29.30
C ALA A 98 3.36 0.93 -28.29
N HIS A 99 3.68 0.73 -27.02
CA HIS A 99 2.68 0.37 -25.99
C HIS A 99 1.66 1.49 -25.73
N GLN A 100 2.06 2.77 -25.87
CA GLN A 100 1.15 3.91 -25.73
C GLN A 100 0.11 3.94 -26.83
N VAL A 101 0.54 3.69 -28.08
CA VAL A 101 -0.36 3.61 -29.23
C VAL A 101 -1.27 2.39 -29.15
N ALA A 102 -0.76 1.23 -28.76
CA ALA A 102 -1.57 0.03 -28.57
C ALA A 102 -2.70 0.24 -27.56
N ALA A 103 -2.39 0.90 -26.44
CA ALA A 103 -3.38 1.25 -25.42
C ALA A 103 -4.40 2.28 -25.91
N ALA A 104 -3.94 3.31 -26.63
CA ALA A 104 -4.81 4.34 -27.21
C ALA A 104 -5.75 3.76 -28.27
N GLN A 105 -5.27 2.85 -29.12
CA GLN A 105 -6.09 2.14 -30.11
C GLN A 105 -7.16 1.27 -29.46
N ALA A 106 -6.82 0.53 -28.39
CA ALA A 106 -7.77 -0.28 -27.66
C ALA A 106 -8.87 0.60 -27.00
N ALA A 107 -8.49 1.75 -26.41
CA ALA A 107 -9.42 2.68 -25.81
C ALA A 107 -10.32 3.38 -26.84
N HIS A 108 -9.80 3.72 -28.02
CA HIS A 108 -10.57 4.30 -29.12
C HIS A 108 -11.59 3.30 -29.66
N ALA A 109 -11.18 2.06 -29.92
CA ALA A 109 -12.09 0.98 -30.33
C ALA A 109 -13.16 0.68 -29.25
N GLY A 110 -12.78 0.76 -27.99
CA GLY A 110 -13.69 0.65 -26.86
C GLY A 110 -14.75 1.75 -26.81
N LEU A 111 -14.39 2.98 -27.17
CA LEU A 111 -15.35 4.08 -27.28
C LEU A 111 -16.34 3.83 -28.42
N ASP A 112 -15.89 3.39 -29.57
CA ASP A 112 -16.74 3.03 -30.71
C ASP A 112 -17.78 1.97 -30.30
N ALA A 113 -17.34 0.88 -29.65
CA ALA A 113 -18.21 -0.18 -29.16
C ALA A 113 -19.20 0.32 -28.08
N ALA A 114 -18.75 1.18 -27.17
CA ALA A 114 -19.60 1.76 -26.11
C ALA A 114 -20.70 2.67 -26.67
N LEU A 115 -20.37 3.44 -27.70
CA LEU A 115 -21.34 4.29 -28.39
C LEU A 115 -22.37 3.47 -29.19
N GLU A 116 -21.94 2.41 -29.87
CA GLU A 116 -22.84 1.48 -30.57
C GLU A 116 -23.79 0.75 -29.60
N ALA A 117 -23.26 0.25 -28.50
CA ALA A 117 -24.05 -0.39 -27.43
C ALA A 117 -25.07 0.57 -26.82
N SER A 118 -24.68 1.84 -26.61
CA SER A 118 -25.56 2.90 -26.11
C SER A 118 -26.69 3.21 -27.11
N ALA A 119 -26.35 3.29 -28.40
CA ALA A 119 -27.34 3.51 -29.46
C ALA A 119 -28.35 2.36 -29.55
N ALA A 120 -27.86 1.13 -29.55
CA ALA A 120 -28.71 -0.08 -29.59
C ALA A 120 -29.64 -0.18 -28.37
N ARG A 121 -29.13 0.17 -27.18
CA ARG A 121 -29.85 0.07 -25.92
C ARG A 121 -30.91 1.14 -25.72
N TYR A 122 -30.61 2.40 -26.11
CA TYR A 122 -31.49 3.54 -25.88
C TYR A 122 -32.30 3.98 -27.10
N GLY A 123 -32.25 3.21 -28.22
CA GLY A 123 -33.09 3.43 -29.38
C GLY A 123 -32.75 4.70 -30.18
N TRP A 124 -31.49 5.11 -30.23
CA TRP A 124 -31.02 6.22 -31.04
C TRP A 124 -31.02 5.86 -32.53
N ARG A 125 -32.21 5.75 -33.14
CA ARG A 125 -32.35 5.71 -34.60
C ARG A 125 -32.57 7.11 -35.12
N SER A 126 -31.97 7.41 -36.23
CA SER A 126 -32.09 8.66 -36.96
C SER A 126 -33.56 9.06 -37.10
N GLY A 127 -33.98 10.18 -36.51
CA GLY A 127 -35.28 10.84 -36.70
C GLY A 127 -36.33 10.53 -35.61
N HIS A 128 -36.57 11.49 -34.76
CA HIS A 128 -37.63 11.71 -33.78
C HIS A 128 -37.49 10.94 -32.43
N PRO A 129 -37.49 11.67 -31.34
CA PRO A 129 -37.74 11.11 -30.02
C PRO A 129 -39.25 10.77 -29.89
N THR A 130 -39.61 9.50 -29.90
CA THR A 130 -40.98 9.02 -29.80
C THR A 130 -41.48 8.87 -28.36
N ALA A 131 -40.94 9.61 -27.38
CA ALA A 131 -41.48 9.62 -26.02
C ALA A 131 -41.04 10.87 -25.25
N SER A 132 -42.03 11.53 -24.62
CA SER A 132 -41.80 12.63 -23.68
C SER A 132 -40.98 12.17 -22.48
N PRO A 133 -40.15 13.05 -21.84
CA PRO A 133 -39.31 12.73 -20.71
C PRO A 133 -39.99 12.13 -19.47
N GLY A 134 -41.34 12.17 -19.43
CA GLY A 134 -42.14 11.63 -18.32
C GLY A 134 -42.56 10.17 -18.46
N ASP A 135 -42.65 9.62 -19.67
CA ASP A 135 -43.27 8.32 -19.91
C ASP A 135 -42.29 7.14 -20.00
N GLN A 136 -41.00 7.37 -19.97
CA GLN A 136 -39.97 6.33 -20.14
C GLN A 136 -39.11 6.02 -18.88
N MET A 137 -39.56 6.43 -17.71
CA MET A 137 -38.95 5.96 -16.47
C MET A 137 -39.41 4.53 -16.06
N SER A 138 -40.24 3.89 -16.86
CA SER A 138 -40.70 2.50 -16.66
C SER A 138 -40.16 1.61 -17.73
N ALA A 139 -39.01 1.12 -17.59
CA ALA A 139 -38.35 -0.17 -17.91
C ALA A 139 -36.96 -0.05 -18.56
N PRO A 140 -35.91 -0.15 -17.80
CA PRO A 140 -34.67 -0.77 -18.26
C PRO A 140 -34.53 -2.17 -17.67
N GLY A 141 -35.46 -3.06 -17.96
CA GLY A 141 -35.29 -4.46 -17.68
C GLY A 141 -34.51 -5.13 -18.78
N ARG A 142 -33.35 -5.66 -18.46
CA ARG A 142 -32.44 -6.54 -19.19
C ARG A 142 -31.19 -5.88 -19.73
N ALA A 143 -30.24 -5.47 -18.96
CA ALA A 143 -28.81 -5.46 -19.38
C ALA A 143 -27.91 -4.59 -18.48
N HIS A 144 -27.96 -4.75 -17.16
CA HIS A 144 -26.95 -4.14 -16.29
C HIS A 144 -25.66 -4.96 -16.18
N ALA A 145 -25.63 -6.17 -16.72
CA ALA A 145 -24.51 -7.10 -16.55
C ALA A 145 -23.48 -7.12 -17.69
N GLU A 146 -23.79 -6.53 -18.86
CA GLU A 146 -22.89 -6.61 -20.00
C GLU A 146 -22.52 -5.20 -20.47
N GLY A 147 -21.33 -4.73 -20.05
CA GLY A 147 -20.58 -3.70 -20.75
C GLY A 147 -20.21 -4.17 -22.16
N PRO A 148 -19.56 -3.34 -22.99
CA PRO A 148 -19.21 -3.73 -24.35
C PRO A 148 -18.53 -5.10 -24.34
N GLY A 149 -19.09 -6.03 -25.08
CA GLY A 149 -18.54 -7.38 -25.22
C GLY A 149 -17.14 -7.30 -25.83
N SER A 150 -16.20 -8.01 -25.29
CA SER A 150 -14.80 -8.15 -25.70
C SER A 150 -13.99 -6.83 -25.84
N GLY A 151 -13.27 -6.42 -24.78
CA GLY A 151 -12.11 -5.54 -24.88
C GLY A 151 -12.35 -4.03 -24.94
N GLY A 152 -13.47 -3.52 -24.38
CA GLY A 152 -13.77 -2.07 -24.43
C GLY A 152 -13.10 -1.20 -23.36
N HIS A 153 -12.62 -1.77 -22.26
CA HIS A 153 -11.90 -1.07 -21.21
C HIS A 153 -10.40 -1.40 -21.29
N VAL A 154 -9.55 -0.51 -20.83
CA VAL A 154 -8.10 -0.67 -20.96
C VAL A 154 -7.41 -0.51 -19.61
N ILE A 155 -6.43 -1.36 -19.32
CA ILE A 155 -5.46 -1.18 -18.25
C ILE A 155 -4.04 -1.19 -18.82
N VAL A 156 -3.27 -0.15 -18.54
CA VAL A 156 -1.84 -0.09 -18.81
C VAL A 156 -1.11 -0.38 -17.48
N ALA A 157 -0.52 -1.57 -17.40
CA ALA A 157 0.17 -2.07 -16.23
C ALA A 157 1.68 -2.19 -16.47
N THR A 158 2.30 -1.10 -16.92
CA THR A 158 3.72 -1.04 -17.24
C THR A 158 4.52 -0.43 -16.09
N GLY A 159 5.84 -0.69 -16.04
CA GLY A 159 6.74 -0.15 -15.03
C GLY A 159 6.71 1.38 -14.94
N THR A 160 7.42 1.93 -13.95
CA THR A 160 7.59 3.37 -13.77
C THR A 160 8.34 3.99 -14.95
N ALA A 161 8.17 5.30 -15.16
CA ALA A 161 8.81 6.07 -16.23
C ALA A 161 8.53 5.56 -17.67
N SER A 162 7.49 4.75 -17.87
CA SER A 162 7.08 4.25 -19.20
C SER A 162 6.21 5.24 -19.98
N GLY A 163 5.90 6.41 -19.43
CA GLY A 163 5.06 7.42 -20.08
C GLY A 163 3.58 7.05 -20.17
N LYS A 164 3.03 6.33 -19.17
CA LYS A 164 1.61 5.93 -19.10
C LYS A 164 0.63 7.07 -19.34
N THR A 165 0.98 8.26 -18.91
CA THR A 165 0.17 9.48 -19.08
C THR A 165 -0.20 9.70 -20.56
N LEU A 166 0.78 9.59 -21.46
CA LEU A 166 0.54 9.80 -22.89
C LEU A 166 -0.46 8.78 -23.45
N SER A 167 -0.45 7.54 -22.96
CA SER A 167 -1.31 6.45 -23.46
C SER A 167 -2.81 6.74 -23.28
N TYR A 168 -3.23 7.46 -22.22
CA TYR A 168 -4.62 7.88 -22.07
C TYR A 168 -4.88 9.28 -22.62
N LEU A 169 -3.86 10.14 -22.69
CA LEU A 169 -4.04 11.48 -23.26
C LEU A 169 -4.29 11.43 -24.77
N ILE A 170 -3.67 10.50 -25.51
CA ILE A 170 -3.90 10.32 -26.95
C ILE A 170 -5.40 10.22 -27.27
N PRO A 171 -6.16 9.22 -26.78
CA PRO A 171 -7.59 9.09 -27.14
C PRO A 171 -8.48 10.14 -26.49
N THR A 172 -8.12 10.62 -25.29
CA THR A 172 -8.97 11.57 -24.55
C THR A 172 -8.91 12.98 -25.12
N LEU A 173 -7.71 13.47 -25.49
CA LEU A 173 -7.56 14.80 -26.10
C LEU A 173 -8.12 14.85 -27.52
N ASP A 174 -7.98 13.77 -28.30
CA ASP A 174 -8.58 13.67 -29.62
C ASP A 174 -10.11 13.76 -29.53
N ALA A 175 -10.72 13.00 -28.62
CA ALA A 175 -12.16 13.03 -28.41
C ALA A 175 -12.68 14.42 -27.99
N VAL A 176 -11.95 15.09 -27.04
CA VAL A 176 -12.30 16.45 -26.60
C VAL A 176 -12.18 17.46 -27.72
N TYR A 177 -11.10 17.40 -28.50
CA TYR A 177 -10.87 18.34 -29.60
C TYR A 177 -11.91 18.17 -30.71
N ARG A 178 -12.18 16.93 -31.18
CA ARG A 178 -13.22 16.65 -32.17
C ARG A 178 -14.58 17.16 -31.74
N ALA A 179 -14.96 16.86 -30.48
CA ALA A 179 -16.22 17.36 -29.92
C ALA A 179 -16.29 18.89 -29.94
N SER A 180 -15.20 19.59 -29.69
CA SER A 180 -15.14 21.06 -29.70
C SER A 180 -15.28 21.65 -31.09
N CYS A 181 -14.84 20.94 -32.14
CA CYS A 181 -14.96 21.30 -33.53
C CYS A 181 -16.31 20.88 -34.16
N GLY A 182 -17.17 20.20 -33.42
CA GLY A 182 -18.41 19.62 -33.92
C GLY A 182 -18.21 18.38 -34.78
N GLU A 183 -17.02 17.78 -34.75
CA GLU A 183 -16.69 16.54 -35.46
C GLU A 183 -17.14 15.29 -34.71
N PRO A 184 -17.38 14.18 -35.40
CA PRO A 184 -17.66 12.90 -34.76
C PRO A 184 -16.48 12.45 -33.89
N VAL A 185 -16.78 12.08 -32.63
CA VAL A 185 -15.79 11.54 -31.69
C VAL A 185 -15.47 10.05 -31.91
N SER A 186 -16.16 9.43 -32.88
CA SER A 186 -16.09 8.01 -33.19
C SER A 186 -16.06 7.80 -34.70
N SER A 187 -15.38 6.74 -35.19
CA SER A 187 -15.33 6.35 -36.61
C SER A 187 -16.64 5.71 -37.08
N THR A 188 -17.56 5.33 -36.21
CA THR A 188 -18.78 4.67 -36.59
C THR A 188 -19.81 5.66 -37.13
N SER A 189 -20.20 5.50 -38.38
CA SER A 189 -21.12 6.37 -39.10
C SER A 189 -22.57 6.43 -38.54
N ALA A 190 -22.88 5.69 -37.51
CA ALA A 190 -24.18 5.65 -36.84
C ALA A 190 -24.57 6.99 -36.15
N TYR A 191 -23.61 7.91 -36.03
CA TYR A 191 -23.78 9.17 -35.29
C TYR A 191 -23.75 10.43 -36.13
N SER A 192 -23.65 10.31 -37.48
CA SER A 192 -23.51 11.45 -38.37
C SER A 192 -24.79 12.29 -38.62
N GLY A 193 -25.85 12.07 -37.81
CA GLY A 193 -27.15 12.64 -38.17
C GLY A 193 -28.04 13.22 -37.11
N THR A 194 -27.61 13.38 -35.83
CA THR A 194 -28.50 13.98 -34.83
C THR A 194 -27.84 15.06 -33.98
N GLU A 195 -28.47 16.19 -34.08
CA GLU A 195 -28.31 17.43 -33.39
C GLU A 195 -27.71 17.37 -31.96
N ASN A 196 -26.63 18.10 -31.77
CA ASN A 196 -26.20 18.91 -30.60
C ASN A 196 -26.06 18.32 -29.19
N LEU A 197 -26.61 17.18 -28.82
CA LEU A 197 -26.46 16.64 -27.47
C LEU A 197 -25.35 15.58 -27.32
N ASN A 198 -24.91 14.98 -28.42
CA ASN A 198 -23.91 13.88 -28.44
C ASN A 198 -22.50 14.31 -28.87
N ASN A 199 -22.29 15.56 -29.18
CA ASN A 199 -21.00 16.10 -29.62
C ASN A 199 -20.16 16.64 -28.47
N ARG A 200 -20.47 16.28 -27.21
CA ARG A 200 -19.62 16.58 -26.06
C ARG A 200 -18.81 15.37 -25.71
N ALA A 201 -17.50 15.55 -25.54
CA ALA A 201 -16.62 14.57 -24.95
C ALA A 201 -16.06 15.13 -23.64
N ASN A 202 -16.49 14.57 -22.55
CA ASN A 202 -16.01 14.91 -21.22
C ASN A 202 -15.17 13.75 -20.66
N ILE A 203 -14.13 14.10 -19.93
CA ILE A 203 -13.18 13.18 -19.33
C ILE A 203 -13.21 13.37 -17.80
N LEU A 204 -13.30 12.28 -17.07
CA LEU A 204 -13.17 12.26 -15.63
C LEU A 204 -11.88 11.53 -15.26
N TYR A 205 -10.93 12.27 -14.73
CA TYR A 205 -9.66 11.72 -14.23
C TYR A 205 -9.74 11.62 -12.71
N ILE A 206 -9.45 10.44 -12.18
CA ILE A 206 -9.52 10.12 -10.76
C ILE A 206 -8.14 9.66 -10.30
N SER A 207 -7.56 10.37 -9.34
CA SER A 207 -6.30 9.99 -8.72
C SER A 207 -6.44 9.78 -7.21
N PRO A 208 -5.58 8.94 -6.61
CA PRO A 208 -5.62 8.71 -5.17
C PRO A 208 -5.18 9.92 -4.34
N ALA A 209 -4.46 10.88 -4.94
CA ALA A 209 -3.88 12.03 -4.26
C ALA A 209 -4.07 13.34 -5.03
N LYS A 210 -4.35 14.44 -4.32
CA LYS A 210 -4.52 15.79 -4.89
C LYS A 210 -3.27 16.28 -5.64
N ALA A 211 -2.06 15.97 -5.13
CA ALA A 211 -0.80 16.39 -5.75
C ALA A 211 -0.68 15.88 -7.19
N LEU A 212 -1.06 14.61 -7.42
CA LEU A 212 -1.05 14.01 -8.75
C LEU A 212 -2.02 14.71 -9.71
N SER A 213 -3.21 15.07 -9.22
CA SER A 213 -4.18 15.87 -10.02
C SER A 213 -3.63 17.25 -10.38
N ALA A 214 -2.90 17.91 -9.49
CA ALA A 214 -2.31 19.23 -9.74
C ALA A 214 -1.21 19.18 -10.81
N ASP A 215 -0.36 18.16 -10.77
CA ASP A 215 0.71 17.95 -11.77
C ASP A 215 0.09 17.66 -13.15
N GLN A 216 -0.93 16.80 -13.21
CA GLN A 216 -1.65 16.50 -14.45
C GLN A 216 -2.39 17.71 -15.01
N LEU A 217 -2.96 18.57 -14.15
CA LEU A 217 -3.58 19.84 -14.58
C LEU A 217 -2.54 20.75 -15.24
N THR A 218 -1.36 20.87 -14.65
CA THR A 218 -0.26 21.67 -15.21
C THR A 218 0.17 21.12 -16.58
N ALA A 219 0.33 19.80 -16.69
CA ALA A 219 0.66 19.13 -17.96
C ALA A 219 -0.44 19.35 -19.01
N LEU A 220 -1.71 19.17 -18.67
CA LEU A 220 -2.83 19.39 -19.58
C LEU A 220 -2.91 20.84 -20.10
N THR A 221 -2.63 21.80 -19.22
CA THR A 221 -2.62 23.22 -19.60
C THR A 221 -1.51 23.55 -20.58
N SER A 222 -0.37 22.87 -20.52
CA SER A 222 0.77 23.11 -21.40
C SER A 222 0.53 22.72 -22.87
N TYR A 223 -0.44 21.81 -23.14
CA TYR A 223 -0.81 21.46 -24.52
C TYR A 223 -1.46 22.61 -25.30
N ASN A 224 -2.01 23.58 -24.59
CA ASN A 224 -2.65 24.79 -25.19
C ASN A 224 -3.60 24.44 -26.37
N LEU A 225 -4.35 23.35 -26.22
CA LEU A 225 -5.25 22.80 -27.24
C LEU A 225 -6.58 23.56 -27.22
N PRO A 226 -7.01 24.20 -28.34
CA PRO A 226 -8.30 24.88 -28.39
C PRO A 226 -9.46 23.94 -28.07
N GLY A 227 -10.41 24.40 -27.25
CA GLY A 227 -11.55 23.60 -26.84
C GLY A 227 -11.30 22.66 -25.65
N LEU A 228 -10.07 22.57 -25.15
CA LEU A 228 -9.75 21.86 -23.91
C LEU A 228 -9.87 22.81 -22.72
N TYR A 229 -10.72 22.45 -21.76
CA TYR A 229 -10.95 23.21 -20.52
C TYR A 229 -10.70 22.29 -19.31
N PRO A 230 -9.43 22.04 -18.95
CA PRO A 230 -9.11 21.20 -17.82
C PRO A 230 -9.32 21.95 -16.52
N ALA A 231 -9.81 21.26 -15.50
CA ALA A 231 -9.97 21.84 -14.17
C ALA A 231 -9.82 20.78 -13.08
N SER A 232 -9.18 21.18 -11.96
CA SER A 232 -9.19 20.37 -10.73
C SER A 232 -10.47 20.64 -9.97
N TYR A 233 -11.09 19.56 -9.49
CA TYR A 233 -12.28 19.62 -8.65
C TYR A 233 -12.06 18.75 -7.42
N ASP A 234 -11.58 19.37 -6.36
CA ASP A 234 -11.25 18.74 -5.09
C ASP A 234 -11.66 19.59 -3.88
N GLY A 235 -11.25 19.19 -2.66
CA GLY A 235 -11.62 19.91 -1.45
C GLY A 235 -11.06 21.34 -1.37
N ASP A 236 -9.97 21.62 -2.08
CA ASP A 236 -9.30 22.93 -2.07
C ASP A 236 -9.87 23.88 -3.15
N THR A 237 -10.72 23.37 -4.05
CA THR A 237 -11.35 24.16 -5.12
C THR A 237 -12.25 25.24 -4.53
N PRO A 238 -11.99 26.54 -4.82
CA PRO A 238 -12.79 27.66 -4.32
C PRO A 238 -14.26 27.54 -4.68
N THR A 239 -15.15 27.87 -3.75
CA THR A 239 -16.60 27.75 -3.95
C THR A 239 -17.09 28.54 -5.16
N GLY A 240 -16.50 29.71 -5.45
CA GLY A 240 -16.84 30.53 -6.62
C GLY A 240 -16.52 29.88 -7.96
N GLU A 241 -15.50 29.04 -8.02
CA GLU A 241 -15.08 28.35 -9.25
C GLU A 241 -15.88 27.08 -9.51
N ARG A 242 -16.40 26.44 -8.48
CA ARG A 242 -17.13 25.15 -8.58
C ARG A 242 -18.29 25.19 -9.57
N ARG A 243 -19.00 26.33 -9.68
CA ARG A 243 -20.08 26.48 -10.65
C ARG A 243 -19.56 26.54 -12.09
N TRP A 244 -18.52 27.35 -12.32
CA TRP A 244 -17.91 27.47 -13.64
C TRP A 244 -17.38 26.13 -14.14
N ILE A 245 -16.70 25.37 -13.26
CA ILE A 245 -16.16 24.03 -13.57
C ILE A 245 -17.29 23.10 -14.03
N ARG A 246 -18.41 23.03 -13.32
CA ARG A 246 -19.54 22.18 -13.70
C ARG A 246 -20.16 22.55 -15.05
N GLU A 247 -20.15 23.83 -15.39
CA GLU A 247 -20.81 24.35 -16.61
C GLU A 247 -19.87 24.26 -17.84
N HIS A 248 -18.56 24.39 -17.67
CA HIS A 248 -17.62 24.63 -18.78
C HIS A 248 -16.50 23.61 -18.89
N ALA A 249 -16.00 23.05 -17.78
CA ALA A 249 -14.88 22.11 -17.86
C ALA A 249 -15.29 20.81 -18.56
N ASN A 250 -14.40 20.33 -19.42
CA ASN A 250 -14.59 19.08 -20.16
C ASN A 250 -13.53 18.02 -19.83
N PHE A 251 -12.50 18.39 -19.07
CA PHE A 251 -11.51 17.47 -18.50
C PHE A 251 -11.39 17.76 -16.99
N ILE A 252 -12.05 16.95 -16.18
CA ILE A 252 -12.10 17.16 -14.73
C ILE A 252 -11.19 16.19 -14.03
N LEU A 253 -10.26 16.75 -13.24
CA LEU A 253 -9.37 16.01 -12.37
C LEU A 253 -9.93 16.04 -10.94
N THR A 254 -10.08 14.87 -10.32
CA THR A 254 -10.72 14.76 -9.00
C THR A 254 -10.14 13.61 -8.17
N THR A 255 -10.57 13.55 -6.92
CA THR A 255 -10.26 12.45 -6.01
C THR A 255 -11.50 11.58 -5.76
N PRO A 256 -11.35 10.32 -5.33
CA PRO A 256 -12.48 9.47 -4.95
C PRO A 256 -13.41 10.11 -3.92
N ASP A 257 -12.84 10.84 -2.96
CA ASP A 257 -13.60 11.54 -1.93
C ASP A 257 -14.58 12.55 -2.56
N MET A 258 -14.09 13.38 -3.48
CA MET A 258 -14.95 14.37 -4.16
C MET A 258 -15.94 13.74 -5.13
N LEU A 259 -15.59 12.62 -5.75
CA LEU A 259 -16.53 11.84 -6.53
C LEU A 259 -17.71 11.37 -5.66
N ASN A 260 -17.45 10.86 -4.45
CA ASN A 260 -18.48 10.44 -3.49
C ASN A 260 -19.32 11.61 -2.99
N TYR A 261 -18.66 12.59 -2.35
CA TYR A 261 -19.36 13.64 -1.60
C TYR A 261 -19.99 14.71 -2.47
N SER A 262 -19.48 14.98 -3.67
CA SER A 262 -19.91 16.11 -4.48
C SER A 262 -20.49 15.73 -5.83
N ILE A 263 -19.83 14.85 -6.58
CA ILE A 263 -20.25 14.54 -7.95
C ILE A 263 -21.44 13.59 -7.96
N LEU A 264 -21.32 12.42 -7.32
CA LEU A 264 -22.40 11.42 -7.33
C LEU A 264 -23.59 11.84 -6.46
N SER A 265 -23.33 12.32 -5.25
CA SER A 265 -24.41 12.80 -4.35
C SER A 265 -25.25 13.93 -4.95
N ASN A 266 -24.63 14.74 -5.82
CA ASN A 266 -25.30 15.87 -6.48
C ASN A 266 -25.34 15.69 -8.02
N HIS A 267 -25.40 14.45 -8.51
CA HIS A 267 -25.26 14.11 -9.93
C HIS A 267 -26.21 14.91 -10.85
N ARG A 268 -27.36 15.40 -10.34
CA ARG A 268 -28.28 16.22 -11.11
C ARG A 268 -27.67 17.55 -11.54
N GLN A 269 -26.82 18.16 -10.70
CA GLN A 269 -26.06 19.37 -11.05
C GLN A 269 -24.94 19.07 -12.07
N TRP A 270 -24.52 17.81 -12.17
CA TRP A 270 -23.49 17.31 -13.08
C TRP A 270 -24.07 16.68 -14.35
N ALA A 271 -25.41 16.77 -14.55
CA ALA A 271 -26.11 16.09 -15.64
C ALA A 271 -25.53 16.42 -17.03
N SER A 272 -25.14 17.68 -17.26
CA SER A 272 -24.52 18.08 -18.53
C SER A 272 -23.17 17.41 -18.76
N PHE A 273 -22.32 17.38 -17.75
CA PHE A 273 -21.01 16.72 -17.80
C PHE A 273 -21.17 15.21 -18.00
N LEU A 274 -22.03 14.57 -17.20
CA LEU A 274 -22.25 13.12 -17.23
C LEU A 274 -22.82 12.63 -18.56
N ARG A 275 -23.68 13.39 -19.25
CA ARG A 275 -24.18 13.05 -20.60
C ARG A 275 -23.07 13.01 -21.64
N GLY A 276 -22.05 13.86 -21.47
CA GLY A 276 -20.90 13.92 -22.37
C GLY A 276 -19.74 13.01 -21.96
N LEU A 277 -19.83 12.31 -20.84
CA LEU A 277 -18.72 11.52 -20.29
C LEU A 277 -18.36 10.35 -21.22
N ARG A 278 -17.14 10.37 -21.75
CA ARG A 278 -16.63 9.35 -22.69
C ARG A 278 -15.57 8.45 -22.06
N TYR A 279 -14.68 9.04 -21.27
CA TYR A 279 -13.63 8.30 -20.59
C TYR A 279 -13.60 8.60 -19.12
N VAL A 280 -13.35 7.57 -18.32
CA VAL A 280 -13.01 7.63 -16.91
C VAL A 280 -11.61 7.07 -16.74
N VAL A 281 -10.65 7.91 -16.39
CA VAL A 281 -9.27 7.52 -16.16
C VAL A 281 -9.07 7.29 -14.67
N LEU A 282 -8.65 6.08 -14.30
CA LEU A 282 -8.26 5.68 -12.96
C LEU A 282 -6.74 5.60 -12.92
N ASP A 283 -6.11 6.64 -12.39
CA ASP A 283 -4.65 6.68 -12.31
C ASP A 283 -4.16 6.01 -11.03
N GLU A 284 -2.93 5.48 -11.09
CA GLU A 284 -2.29 4.70 -10.02
C GLU A 284 -3.21 3.58 -9.49
N ALA A 285 -3.83 2.82 -10.42
CA ALA A 285 -4.87 1.83 -10.09
C ALA A 285 -4.42 0.75 -9.10
N HIS A 286 -3.12 0.46 -9.01
CA HIS A 286 -2.54 -0.45 -8.03
C HIS A 286 -2.64 0.05 -6.58
N SER A 287 -2.87 1.36 -6.38
CA SER A 287 -3.06 1.94 -5.04
C SER A 287 -4.45 1.61 -4.44
N TYR A 288 -5.40 1.18 -5.27
CA TYR A 288 -6.77 0.83 -4.85
C TYR A 288 -6.82 -0.62 -4.35
N ARG A 289 -6.33 -0.86 -3.13
CA ARG A 289 -6.22 -2.17 -2.47
C ARG A 289 -6.88 -2.17 -1.09
N GLY A 290 -7.10 -3.36 -0.52
CA GLY A 290 -7.70 -3.52 0.80
C GLY A 290 -9.08 -2.85 0.90
N VAL A 291 -9.38 -2.26 2.06
CA VAL A 291 -10.64 -1.55 2.32
C VAL A 291 -10.81 -0.35 1.39
N PHE A 292 -9.74 0.42 1.16
CA PHE A 292 -9.76 1.54 0.21
C PHE A 292 -10.15 1.10 -1.20
N GLY A 293 -9.53 0.01 -1.71
CA GLY A 293 -9.88 -0.58 -3.01
C GLY A 293 -11.34 -1.06 -3.08
N ALA A 294 -11.84 -1.64 -2.00
CA ALA A 294 -13.24 -2.08 -1.91
C ALA A 294 -14.24 -0.90 -2.00
N HIS A 295 -13.92 0.24 -1.35
CA HIS A 295 -14.71 1.46 -1.49
C HIS A 295 -14.68 2.00 -2.92
N ILE A 296 -13.50 2.07 -3.55
CA ILE A 296 -13.38 2.55 -4.93
C ILE A 296 -14.14 1.65 -5.90
N ALA A 297 -14.07 0.34 -5.71
CA ALA A 297 -14.82 -0.60 -6.54
C ALA A 297 -16.34 -0.38 -6.47
N ASN A 298 -16.88 -0.09 -5.29
CA ASN A 298 -18.29 0.25 -5.14
C ASN A 298 -18.61 1.65 -5.68
N LEU A 299 -17.67 2.59 -5.54
CA LEU A 299 -17.81 3.94 -6.10
C LEU A 299 -17.89 3.89 -7.64
N MET A 300 -17.10 3.01 -8.30
CA MET A 300 -17.18 2.79 -9.76
C MET A 300 -18.52 2.18 -10.17
N ARG A 301 -19.07 1.25 -9.38
CA ARG A 301 -20.40 0.69 -9.61
C ARG A 301 -21.48 1.75 -9.52
N ARG A 302 -21.41 2.65 -8.53
CA ARG A 302 -22.31 3.80 -8.38
C ARG A 302 -22.19 4.75 -9.56
N LEU A 303 -20.95 5.09 -9.97
CA LEU A 303 -20.72 5.94 -11.15
C LEU A 303 -21.33 5.33 -12.41
N ARG A 304 -21.16 4.05 -12.66
CA ARG A 304 -21.77 3.34 -13.80
C ARG A 304 -23.31 3.42 -13.76
N ARG A 305 -23.92 3.23 -12.58
CA ARG A 305 -25.37 3.41 -12.39
C ARG A 305 -25.81 4.81 -12.76
N VAL A 306 -25.13 5.81 -12.22
CA VAL A 306 -25.46 7.23 -12.49
C VAL A 306 -25.26 7.56 -13.97
N CYS A 307 -24.19 7.08 -14.61
CA CYS A 307 -23.99 7.23 -16.07
C CYS A 307 -25.14 6.61 -16.87
N ALA A 308 -25.65 5.44 -16.47
CA ALA A 308 -26.78 4.78 -17.13
C ALA A 308 -28.07 5.62 -17.05
N LEU A 309 -28.31 6.36 -15.95
CA LEU A 309 -29.42 7.30 -15.85
C LEU A 309 -29.34 8.42 -16.91
N TYR A 310 -28.12 8.82 -17.26
CA TYR A 310 -27.84 9.83 -18.30
C TYR A 310 -27.61 9.24 -19.67
N ARG A 311 -27.87 7.93 -19.83
CA ARG A 311 -27.75 7.18 -21.10
C ARG A 311 -26.31 7.19 -21.65
N THR A 312 -25.33 7.14 -20.78
CA THR A 312 -23.91 7.17 -21.13
C THR A 312 -23.23 5.90 -20.62
N VAL A 313 -22.33 5.36 -21.44
CA VAL A 313 -21.46 4.22 -21.13
C VAL A 313 -20.03 4.68 -21.36
N PRO A 314 -19.30 5.14 -20.33
CA PRO A 314 -17.92 5.57 -20.50
C PRO A 314 -16.98 4.38 -20.64
N VAL A 315 -15.88 4.57 -21.37
CA VAL A 315 -14.73 3.69 -21.33
C VAL A 315 -13.91 3.96 -20.07
N PHE A 316 -13.61 2.91 -19.30
CA PHE A 316 -12.70 3.00 -18.18
C PHE A 316 -11.28 2.73 -18.65
N TYR A 317 -10.37 3.60 -18.26
CA TYR A 317 -8.95 3.52 -18.54
C TYR A 317 -8.16 3.47 -17.24
N GLY A 318 -7.44 2.38 -16.99
CA GLY A 318 -6.57 2.23 -15.82
C GLY A 318 -5.11 2.51 -16.19
N ALA A 319 -4.44 3.34 -15.42
CA ALA A 319 -2.99 3.44 -15.42
C ALA A 319 -2.46 2.88 -14.11
N SER A 320 -1.56 1.90 -14.19
CA SER A 320 -1.09 1.15 -13.03
C SER A 320 0.41 0.87 -13.13
N ALA A 321 1.07 0.68 -11.98
CA ALA A 321 2.33 -0.05 -11.97
C ALA A 321 2.09 -1.51 -12.40
N THR A 322 3.17 -2.25 -12.63
CA THR A 322 3.11 -3.69 -12.88
C THR A 322 2.31 -4.42 -11.80
N SER A 323 1.53 -5.41 -12.18
CA SER A 323 0.72 -6.26 -11.30
C SER A 323 0.64 -7.66 -11.91
N SER A 324 0.54 -8.70 -11.10
CA SER A 324 0.42 -10.08 -11.59
C SER A 324 -0.95 -10.41 -12.18
N ASN A 325 -1.99 -9.67 -11.80
CA ASN A 325 -3.37 -9.88 -12.25
C ASN A 325 -4.07 -8.59 -12.71
N PRO A 326 -3.51 -7.85 -13.69
CA PRO A 326 -4.02 -6.53 -14.05
C PRO A 326 -5.45 -6.57 -14.63
N VAL A 327 -5.78 -7.59 -15.42
CA VAL A 327 -7.11 -7.75 -16.02
C VAL A 327 -8.17 -8.01 -14.96
N GLU A 328 -7.94 -9.02 -14.13
CA GLU A 328 -8.90 -9.45 -13.09
C GLU A 328 -9.12 -8.37 -12.04
N SER A 329 -8.02 -7.75 -11.57
CA SER A 329 -8.11 -6.70 -10.55
C SER A 329 -8.81 -5.45 -11.09
N PHE A 330 -8.49 -5.01 -12.30
CA PHE A 330 -9.16 -3.85 -12.89
C PHE A 330 -10.61 -4.12 -13.24
N ALA A 331 -10.92 -5.31 -13.79
CA ALA A 331 -12.29 -5.73 -14.06
C ALA A 331 -13.14 -5.75 -12.77
N LYS A 332 -12.59 -6.30 -11.69
CA LYS A 332 -13.20 -6.30 -10.36
C LYS A 332 -13.40 -4.88 -9.82
N LEU A 333 -12.39 -4.00 -10.02
CA LEU A 333 -12.45 -2.60 -9.60
C LEU A 333 -13.60 -1.84 -10.27
N ILE A 334 -13.73 -1.96 -11.59
CA ILE A 334 -14.77 -1.24 -12.34
C ILE A 334 -16.10 -2.01 -12.44
N GLY A 335 -16.16 -3.23 -11.93
CA GLY A 335 -17.37 -4.07 -11.87
C GLY A 335 -17.82 -4.60 -13.23
N VAL A 336 -16.87 -5.10 -14.05
CA VAL A 336 -17.14 -5.72 -15.35
C VAL A 336 -16.53 -7.12 -15.41
N PRO A 337 -16.93 -7.98 -16.36
CA PRO A 337 -16.27 -9.26 -16.53
C PRO A 337 -14.84 -9.06 -17.10
N PRO A 338 -13.86 -9.93 -16.74
CA PRO A 338 -12.48 -9.80 -17.20
C PRO A 338 -12.32 -9.69 -18.73
N ARG A 339 -13.15 -10.40 -19.50
CA ARG A 339 -13.17 -10.33 -20.97
C ARG A 339 -13.44 -8.94 -21.57
N ALA A 340 -13.95 -8.00 -20.75
CA ALA A 340 -14.21 -6.63 -21.17
C ALA A 340 -12.99 -5.69 -21.01
N VAL A 341 -11.87 -6.21 -20.50
CA VAL A 341 -10.65 -5.45 -20.21
C VAL A 341 -9.52 -5.93 -21.10
N THR A 342 -8.84 -5.00 -21.76
CA THR A 342 -7.59 -5.22 -22.49
C THR A 342 -6.43 -4.71 -21.63
N ALA A 343 -5.43 -5.56 -21.36
CA ALA A 343 -4.24 -5.17 -20.63
C ALA A 343 -3.06 -4.93 -21.58
N ILE A 344 -2.31 -3.84 -21.29
CA ILE A 344 -1.01 -3.56 -21.89
C ILE A 344 0.01 -3.62 -20.77
N ALA A 345 0.75 -4.72 -20.67
CA ALA A 345 1.68 -4.98 -19.58
C ALA A 345 3.15 -4.75 -19.96
N GLU A 346 3.49 -4.84 -21.24
CA GLU A 346 4.86 -4.64 -21.71
C GLU A 346 5.13 -3.16 -21.99
N SER A 347 6.24 -2.66 -21.46
CA SER A 347 6.70 -1.31 -21.72
C SER A 347 7.73 -1.32 -22.84
N THR A 348 7.56 -0.42 -23.82
CA THR A 348 8.51 -0.19 -24.93
C THR A 348 9.27 1.14 -24.78
N ALA A 349 9.25 1.76 -23.60
CA ALA A 349 9.99 2.97 -23.30
C ALA A 349 11.49 2.68 -23.10
N ALA A 350 12.35 3.64 -23.46
CA ALA A 350 13.78 3.58 -23.15
C ALA A 350 14.03 3.46 -21.64
N ARG A 351 15.07 2.72 -21.26
CA ARG A 351 15.56 2.62 -19.89
C ARG A 351 17.07 2.42 -19.93
N GLY A 352 17.81 3.16 -19.09
CA GLY A 352 19.23 2.89 -18.84
C GLY A 352 19.43 1.64 -18.00
N GLU A 353 20.67 1.21 -17.87
CA GLU A 353 21.05 0.15 -16.94
C GLU A 353 20.84 0.62 -15.51
N THR A 354 20.21 -0.20 -14.68
CA THR A 354 20.02 0.11 -13.26
C THR A 354 20.67 -0.95 -12.40
N ALA A 355 21.66 -0.55 -11.60
CA ALA A 355 22.25 -1.37 -10.57
C ALA A 355 21.40 -1.30 -9.30
N VAL A 356 20.87 -2.43 -8.82
CA VAL A 356 20.10 -2.53 -7.59
C VAL A 356 20.90 -3.31 -6.55
N VAL A 357 21.32 -2.62 -5.49
CA VAL A 357 22.14 -3.18 -4.41
C VAL A 357 21.24 -3.51 -3.22
N LEU A 358 21.33 -4.72 -2.72
CA LEU A 358 20.71 -5.14 -1.47
C LEU A 358 21.77 -5.02 -0.38
N TRP A 359 21.48 -4.20 0.63
CA TRP A 359 22.40 -3.82 1.69
C TRP A 359 21.86 -4.23 3.05
N GLU A 360 22.62 -5.05 3.75
CA GLU A 360 22.37 -5.43 5.13
C GLU A 360 23.30 -4.64 6.06
N PRO A 361 22.78 -3.72 6.91
CA PRO A 361 23.62 -2.92 7.80
C PRO A 361 24.40 -3.77 8.79
N GLU A 362 25.54 -3.25 9.25
CA GLU A 362 26.44 -3.89 10.19
C GLU A 362 25.74 -4.21 11.51
N LEU A 363 26.06 -5.39 12.07
CA LEU A 363 25.62 -5.82 13.38
C LEU A 363 26.47 -5.14 14.45
N LEU A 364 25.86 -4.30 15.26
CA LEU A 364 26.54 -3.56 16.32
C LEU A 364 26.64 -4.39 17.59
N PRO A 365 27.82 -4.41 18.25
CA PRO A 365 27.93 -5.02 19.57
C PRO A 365 27.11 -4.24 20.60
N PRO A 366 26.55 -4.89 21.65
CA PRO A 366 25.66 -4.26 22.62
C PRO A 366 26.20 -2.96 23.26
N ALA A 367 27.50 -2.86 23.49
CA ALA A 367 28.16 -1.67 24.04
C ALA A 367 28.29 -0.49 23.06
N ALA A 368 28.14 -0.69 21.75
CA ALA A 368 28.23 0.36 20.73
C ALA A 368 26.92 1.11 20.56
N THR A 369 25.78 0.46 20.83
CA THR A 369 24.45 1.07 20.81
C THR A 369 24.31 2.21 21.80
N ASP A 370 24.91 2.11 22.99
CA ASP A 370 24.87 3.15 24.02
C ASP A 370 25.65 4.43 23.63
N ARG A 371 26.71 4.33 22.83
CA ARG A 371 27.52 5.47 22.43
C ARG A 371 26.95 6.23 21.22
N LEU A 372 26.32 5.54 20.30
CA LEU A 372 25.62 6.15 19.16
C LEU A 372 24.29 6.79 19.60
N ALA A 373 23.60 6.16 20.57
CA ALA A 373 22.40 6.71 21.19
C ALA A 373 22.68 7.95 22.05
N ALA A 374 23.83 8.06 22.71
CA ALA A 374 24.20 9.21 23.51
C ALA A 374 24.54 10.47 22.68
N GLY A 375 24.85 10.32 21.41
CA GLY A 375 25.05 11.44 20.48
C GLY A 375 23.78 11.90 19.77
N ALA A 376 22.80 11.00 19.63
CA ALA A 376 21.44 11.34 19.24
C ALA A 376 20.61 11.33 20.51
N ARG A 377 19.96 12.43 20.90
CA ARG A 377 18.95 12.44 21.96
C ARG A 377 18.04 11.27 21.70
N SER A 378 18.18 10.21 22.51
CA SER A 378 17.57 8.90 22.33
C SER A 378 16.09 9.03 21.97
N THR A 379 15.68 8.36 20.92
CA THR A 379 14.27 8.32 20.57
C THR A 379 13.52 7.63 21.71
N GLN A 380 12.37 8.16 22.07
CA GLN A 380 11.48 7.68 23.11
C GLN A 380 11.17 6.16 23.04
N GLN A 381 11.35 5.56 21.85
CA GLN A 381 11.16 4.12 21.60
C GLN A 381 12.33 3.23 22.10
N GLU A 382 13.57 3.74 22.14
CA GLU A 382 14.74 2.95 22.55
C GLU A 382 14.81 2.73 24.08
N ALA A 383 14.28 3.65 24.86
CA ALA A 383 14.24 3.55 26.32
C ALA A 383 13.20 2.56 26.87
N LEU A 384 12.42 1.90 25.98
CA LEU A 384 11.27 1.05 26.34
C LEU A 384 11.53 -0.45 26.30
N LYS A 385 12.72 -0.86 25.92
CA LYS A 385 13.03 -2.27 25.68
C LYS A 385 13.34 -3.02 26.98
N SER A 386 12.91 -4.29 27.06
CA SER A 386 13.28 -5.18 28.17
C SER A 386 14.79 -5.37 28.25
N GLU A 387 15.34 -5.88 29.36
CA GLU A 387 16.78 -6.21 29.46
C GLU A 387 17.22 -7.19 28.35
N ALA A 388 16.36 -8.13 27.99
CA ALA A 388 16.61 -9.05 26.87
C ALA A 388 16.63 -8.32 25.52
N GLU A 389 15.72 -7.35 25.30
CA GLU A 389 15.73 -6.50 24.11
C GLU A 389 16.89 -5.52 24.09
N GLN A 390 17.37 -5.03 25.22
CA GLN A 390 18.54 -4.15 25.32
C GLN A 390 19.84 -4.88 25.02
N ASN A 391 19.93 -6.17 25.39
CA ASN A 391 21.09 -7.00 25.16
C ASN A 391 21.05 -7.75 23.81
N ALA A 392 19.94 -7.73 23.09
CA ALA A 392 19.86 -8.34 21.78
C ALA A 392 20.79 -7.62 20.79
N PRO A 393 21.54 -8.37 19.96
CA PRO A 393 22.35 -7.77 18.91
C PRO A 393 21.44 -6.99 17.94
N ARG A 394 21.89 -5.80 17.54
CA ARG A 394 21.12 -4.90 16.65
C ARG A 394 21.95 -4.46 15.50
N ARG A 395 21.29 -4.23 14.38
CA ARG A 395 21.92 -3.66 13.21
C ARG A 395 21.93 -2.12 13.27
N LEU A 396 22.89 -1.52 12.56
CA LEU A 396 22.90 -0.09 12.34
C LEU A 396 21.57 0.31 11.70
N SER A 397 20.95 1.38 12.22
CA SER A 397 19.66 1.85 11.70
C SER A 397 19.74 2.21 10.21
N PRO A 398 18.73 1.85 9.39
CA PRO A 398 18.71 2.21 7.96
C PRO A 398 18.68 3.73 7.75
N ILE A 399 18.25 4.50 8.74
CA ILE A 399 18.28 5.97 8.69
C ILE A 399 19.71 6.50 8.87
N GLU A 400 20.48 5.89 9.77
CA GLU A 400 21.89 6.22 9.97
C GLU A 400 22.71 5.84 8.74
N GLN A 401 22.55 4.59 8.29
CA GLN A 401 23.25 4.10 7.09
C GLN A 401 22.89 4.93 5.86
N GLY A 402 21.61 5.26 5.69
CA GLY A 402 21.13 6.10 4.59
C GLY A 402 21.68 7.53 4.64
N ALA A 403 21.87 8.09 5.84
CA ALA A 403 22.49 9.42 5.99
C ALA A 403 23.97 9.41 5.62
N GLN A 404 24.72 8.38 5.98
CA GLN A 404 26.12 8.19 5.59
C GLN A 404 26.23 8.04 4.06
N MET A 405 25.45 7.12 3.46
CA MET A 405 25.44 6.92 2.01
C MET A 405 25.03 8.17 1.24
N LEU A 406 24.03 8.92 1.71
CA LEU A 406 23.65 10.18 1.08
C LEU A 406 24.77 11.22 1.17
N THR A 407 25.53 11.24 2.26
CA THR A 407 26.70 12.11 2.41
C THR A 407 27.74 11.78 1.33
N ASP A 408 28.10 10.52 1.14
CA ASP A 408 29.10 10.09 0.16
C ASP A 408 28.66 10.40 -1.27
N LEU A 409 27.39 10.16 -1.61
CA LEU A 409 26.82 10.51 -2.91
C LEU A 409 26.82 12.03 -3.16
N VAL A 410 26.51 12.83 -2.15
CA VAL A 410 26.54 14.31 -2.26
C VAL A 410 27.97 14.81 -2.40
N LEU A 411 28.94 14.24 -1.70
CA LEU A 411 30.37 14.55 -1.87
C LEU A 411 30.83 14.22 -3.29
N SER A 412 30.33 13.11 -3.86
CA SER A 412 30.59 12.71 -5.27
C SER A 412 29.76 13.52 -6.29
N ARG A 413 29.00 14.55 -5.86
CA ARG A 413 28.11 15.37 -6.71
C ARG A 413 26.99 14.58 -7.41
N THR A 414 26.63 13.41 -6.93
CA THR A 414 25.57 12.54 -7.43
C THR A 414 24.21 13.03 -6.92
N ARG A 415 23.25 13.26 -7.83
CA ARG A 415 21.90 13.68 -7.44
C ARG A 415 21.13 12.49 -6.91
N SER A 416 20.76 12.55 -5.64
CA SER A 416 20.29 11.36 -4.92
C SER A 416 19.02 11.65 -4.14
N LEU A 417 18.14 10.63 -4.07
CA LEU A 417 16.91 10.65 -3.30
C LEU A 417 16.93 9.47 -2.32
N VAL A 418 16.63 9.75 -1.04
CA VAL A 418 16.49 8.72 -0.01
C VAL A 418 15.04 8.65 0.43
N PHE A 419 14.43 7.48 0.34
CA PHE A 419 13.12 7.20 0.89
C PHE A 419 13.21 6.64 2.29
N ALA A 420 12.44 7.20 3.23
CA ALA A 420 12.33 6.72 4.61
C ALA A 420 10.86 6.55 5.03
N GLY A 421 10.60 5.64 5.97
CA GLY A 421 9.26 5.19 6.31
C GLY A 421 8.39 6.21 7.07
N SER A 422 8.97 7.26 7.69
CA SER A 422 8.21 8.22 8.48
C SER A 422 8.65 9.66 8.26
N ARG A 423 7.73 10.62 8.52
CA ARG A 423 8.03 12.06 8.46
C ARG A 423 9.20 12.44 9.35
N ARG A 424 9.27 11.85 10.56
CA ARG A 424 10.36 12.07 11.50
C ARG A 424 11.69 11.51 10.98
N SER A 425 11.68 10.30 10.44
CA SER A 425 12.87 9.66 9.88
C SER A 425 13.49 10.49 8.77
N VAL A 426 12.67 11.10 7.92
CA VAL A 426 13.10 11.99 6.83
C VAL A 426 13.83 13.24 7.36
N GLU A 427 13.27 13.89 8.37
CA GLU A 427 13.90 15.06 9.00
C GLU A 427 15.24 14.68 9.68
N VAL A 428 15.25 13.59 10.45
CA VAL A 428 16.45 13.09 11.13
C VAL A 428 17.54 12.73 10.12
N LEU A 429 17.19 12.03 9.03
CA LEU A 429 18.14 11.67 7.98
C LEU A 429 18.74 12.91 7.34
N SER A 430 17.91 13.87 6.95
CA SER A 430 18.37 15.14 6.36
C SER A 430 19.31 15.92 7.29
N GLN A 431 18.94 16.04 8.59
CA GLN A 431 19.77 16.73 9.59
C GLN A 431 21.12 16.04 9.82
N LYS A 432 21.12 14.70 9.90
CA LYS A 432 22.36 13.92 10.04
C LYS A 432 23.29 14.11 8.85
N THR A 433 22.74 13.99 7.63
CA THR A 433 23.50 14.21 6.39
C THR A 433 24.10 15.62 6.35
N GLN A 434 23.31 16.65 6.69
CA GLN A 434 23.81 18.03 6.74
C GLN A 434 24.96 18.18 7.75
N ARG A 435 24.84 17.56 8.93
CA ARG A 435 25.91 17.59 9.95
C ARG A 435 27.18 16.90 9.45
N TYR A 436 27.07 15.72 8.82
CA TYR A 436 28.23 15.02 8.26
C TYR A 436 28.89 15.81 7.14
N LEU A 437 28.12 16.48 6.29
CA LEU A 437 28.66 17.37 5.25
C LEU A 437 29.33 18.59 5.85
N ASP A 438 28.80 19.20 6.91
CA ASP A 438 29.41 20.34 7.60
C ASP A 438 30.77 19.98 8.20
N GLU A 439 31.00 18.74 8.63
CA GLU A 439 32.28 18.26 9.13
C GLU A 439 33.32 18.05 8.03
N VAL A 440 32.90 17.71 6.79
CA VAL A 440 33.80 17.37 5.66
C VAL A 440 33.91 18.52 4.66
N GLU A 441 32.78 19.03 4.17
CA GLU A 441 32.69 20.13 3.18
C GLU A 441 31.50 21.04 3.49
N PRO A 442 31.60 22.01 4.40
CA PRO A 442 30.50 22.83 4.90
C PRO A 442 29.65 23.49 3.82
N GLY A 443 30.23 23.81 2.67
CA GLY A 443 29.53 24.40 1.52
C GLY A 443 28.48 23.48 0.87
N LEU A 444 28.35 22.20 1.28
CA LEU A 444 27.38 21.25 0.69
C LEU A 444 26.14 21.01 1.54
N ALA A 445 26.17 21.32 2.83
CA ALA A 445 25.05 21.02 3.71
C ALA A 445 23.72 21.65 3.24
N HIS A 446 23.75 22.87 2.69
CA HIS A 446 22.56 23.55 2.14
C HIS A 446 22.02 22.92 0.83
N ARG A 447 22.76 21.98 0.21
CA ARG A 447 22.32 21.22 -0.97
C ARG A 447 21.56 19.93 -0.63
N VAL A 448 21.30 19.71 0.65
CA VAL A 448 20.47 18.61 1.15
C VAL A 448 19.22 19.17 1.82
N ALA A 449 18.07 18.56 1.57
CA ALA A 449 16.79 18.96 2.16
C ALA A 449 15.91 17.75 2.50
N ALA A 450 14.92 17.98 3.37
CA ALA A 450 13.83 17.05 3.62
C ALA A 450 12.61 17.43 2.75
N TYR A 451 11.80 16.43 2.37
CA TYR A 451 10.55 16.61 1.63
C TYR A 451 9.46 15.69 2.22
N ARG A 452 8.33 16.26 2.62
CA ARG A 452 7.21 15.48 3.19
C ARG A 452 5.85 16.14 2.96
N ALA A 453 4.79 15.36 3.03
CA ALA A 453 3.41 15.79 2.80
C ALA A 453 2.90 16.89 3.76
N GLY A 454 3.55 17.10 4.91
CA GLY A 454 3.17 18.13 5.87
C GLY A 454 3.70 19.54 5.56
N TYR A 455 4.48 19.72 4.50
CA TYR A 455 4.94 21.02 4.04
C TYR A 455 3.84 21.73 3.25
N THR A 456 3.89 23.07 3.24
CA THR A 456 2.95 23.86 2.43
C THR A 456 3.14 23.58 0.93
N PRO A 457 2.13 23.79 0.10
CA PRO A 457 2.26 23.61 -1.35
C PRO A 457 3.37 24.48 -1.97
N GLU A 458 3.59 25.68 -1.43
CA GLU A 458 4.64 26.61 -1.87
C GLU A 458 6.04 26.06 -1.56
N GLU A 459 6.27 25.59 -0.33
CA GLU A 459 7.54 24.98 0.08
C GLU A 459 7.86 23.74 -0.76
N ARG A 460 6.89 22.90 -1.03
CA ARG A 460 7.08 21.70 -1.87
C ARG A 460 7.49 22.06 -3.29
N ARG A 461 6.79 23.02 -3.93
CA ARG A 461 7.13 23.49 -5.29
C ARG A 461 8.53 24.09 -5.34
N GLU A 462 8.94 24.82 -4.31
CA GLU A 462 10.29 25.39 -4.24
C GLU A 462 11.36 24.30 -4.12
N LEU A 463 11.15 23.27 -3.29
CA LEU A 463 12.08 22.14 -3.18
C LEU A 463 12.20 21.37 -4.50
N GLU A 464 11.08 21.14 -5.17
CA GLU A 464 11.02 20.48 -6.49
C GLU A 464 11.76 21.31 -7.56
N ARG A 465 11.56 22.63 -7.57
CA ARG A 465 12.28 23.55 -8.45
C ARG A 465 13.79 23.48 -8.21
N ARG A 466 14.21 23.56 -6.95
CA ARG A 466 15.64 23.50 -6.56
C ARG A 466 16.28 22.18 -6.94
N LEU A 467 15.55 21.06 -6.81
CA LEU A 467 16.04 19.75 -7.21
C LEU A 467 16.19 19.66 -8.75
N ARG A 468 15.18 20.11 -9.50
CA ARG A 468 15.23 20.14 -10.98
C ARG A 468 16.36 20.99 -11.52
N ASN A 469 16.62 22.13 -10.90
CA ASN A 469 17.70 23.04 -11.32
C ASN A 469 19.08 22.57 -10.86
N GLY A 470 19.20 21.45 -10.13
CA GLY A 470 20.46 20.96 -9.60
C GLY A 470 21.02 21.81 -8.43
N GLU A 471 20.19 22.66 -7.84
CA GLU A 471 20.55 23.41 -6.63
C GLU A 471 20.61 22.47 -5.40
N LEU A 472 19.76 21.43 -5.37
CA LEU A 472 19.84 20.32 -4.44
C LEU A 472 20.55 19.14 -5.07
N LEU A 473 21.41 18.47 -4.30
CA LEU A 473 22.05 17.20 -4.65
C LEU A 473 21.44 16.03 -3.89
N GLY A 474 21.01 16.26 -2.65
CA GLY A 474 20.41 15.25 -1.80
C GLY A 474 19.00 15.63 -1.35
N LEU A 475 18.07 14.68 -1.42
CA LEU A 475 16.73 14.88 -0.89
C LEU A 475 16.31 13.64 -0.07
N ALA A 476 15.84 13.84 1.17
CA ALA A 476 15.22 12.82 1.96
C ALA A 476 13.69 12.92 1.85
N SER A 477 12.97 11.84 1.54
CA SER A 477 11.52 11.90 1.36
C SER A 477 10.80 10.70 1.98
N THR A 478 9.51 10.91 2.31
CA THR A 478 8.55 9.83 2.54
C THR A 478 8.03 9.30 1.19
N SER A 479 7.00 8.43 1.22
CA SER A 479 6.26 8.05 0.00
C SER A 479 5.66 9.24 -0.79
N ALA A 480 5.77 10.47 -0.30
CA ALA A 480 5.27 11.66 -0.98
C ALA A 480 5.90 11.89 -2.38
N LEU A 481 7.13 11.43 -2.60
CA LEU A 481 7.79 11.45 -3.91
C LEU A 481 7.76 10.09 -4.65
N GLU A 482 7.04 9.11 -4.13
CA GLU A 482 6.86 7.81 -4.78
C GLU A 482 5.93 7.90 -5.99
N LEU A 483 4.87 8.71 -5.89
CA LEU A 483 3.82 8.84 -6.91
C LEU A 483 3.84 10.21 -7.58
N GLY A 484 3.66 10.20 -8.89
CA GLY A 484 3.13 11.29 -9.72
C GLY A 484 3.97 12.55 -9.95
N ILE A 485 4.97 12.86 -9.15
CA ILE A 485 5.77 14.07 -9.36
C ILE A 485 6.89 13.80 -10.36
N ASP A 486 6.98 14.62 -11.39
CA ASP A 486 8.05 14.52 -12.39
C ASP A 486 9.34 15.09 -11.84
N ILE A 487 10.13 14.22 -11.21
CA ILE A 487 11.51 14.48 -10.81
C ILE A 487 12.38 13.71 -11.79
N SER A 488 12.96 14.42 -12.74
CA SER A 488 13.92 13.87 -13.70
C SER A 488 15.36 14.16 -13.26
N GLY A 489 16.28 13.30 -13.71
CA GLY A 489 17.71 13.52 -13.53
C GLY A 489 18.26 13.14 -12.16
N LEU A 490 17.67 12.18 -11.47
CA LEU A 490 18.29 11.51 -10.34
C LEU A 490 19.22 10.40 -10.82
N ASP A 491 20.42 10.36 -10.24
CA ASP A 491 21.44 9.37 -10.56
C ASP A 491 21.37 8.18 -9.59
N ALA A 492 20.95 8.43 -8.33
CA ALA A 492 20.84 7.41 -7.31
C ALA A 492 19.56 7.51 -6.47
N VAL A 493 19.04 6.35 -6.05
CA VAL A 493 17.94 6.25 -5.09
C VAL A 493 18.31 5.26 -3.99
N ILE A 494 18.09 5.65 -2.75
CA ILE A 494 18.24 4.80 -1.58
C ILE A 494 16.86 4.58 -0.96
N VAL A 495 16.54 3.34 -0.61
CA VAL A 495 15.31 2.96 0.09
C VAL A 495 15.69 2.43 1.46
N ALA A 496 15.43 3.22 2.51
CA ALA A 496 15.73 2.88 3.89
C ALA A 496 14.57 2.09 4.50
N GLY A 497 14.68 0.77 4.50
CA GLY A 497 13.66 -0.22 4.83
C GLY A 497 12.77 -0.59 3.65
N TRP A 498 12.27 -1.84 3.68
CA TRP A 498 11.36 -2.34 2.64
C TRP A 498 10.05 -1.53 2.60
N PRO A 499 9.60 -1.08 1.42
CA PRO A 499 8.43 -0.20 1.32
C PRO A 499 7.07 -0.92 1.39
N GLY A 500 7.06 -2.18 1.83
CA GLY A 500 5.86 -3.00 1.99
C GLY A 500 5.50 -3.82 0.75
N THR A 501 5.81 -3.36 -0.46
CA THR A 501 5.49 -4.09 -1.71
C THR A 501 6.57 -3.95 -2.78
N ARG A 502 6.66 -4.94 -3.68
CA ARG A 502 7.52 -4.88 -4.87
C ARG A 502 7.11 -3.74 -5.79
N ALA A 503 5.80 -3.46 -5.90
CA ALA A 503 5.28 -2.33 -6.67
C ALA A 503 5.86 -1.01 -6.15
N SER A 504 5.77 -0.74 -4.84
CA SER A 504 6.32 0.45 -4.20
C SER A 504 7.85 0.52 -4.35
N PHE A 505 8.53 -0.61 -4.15
CA PHE A 505 9.98 -0.70 -4.35
C PHE A 505 10.38 -0.33 -5.78
N THR A 506 9.74 -0.94 -6.76
CA THR A 506 9.99 -0.66 -8.19
C THR A 506 9.68 0.80 -8.54
N GLN A 507 8.65 1.40 -7.95
CA GLN A 507 8.32 2.82 -8.15
C GLN A 507 9.37 3.75 -7.58
N ARG A 508 9.90 3.44 -6.39
CA ARG A 508 10.95 4.24 -5.75
C ARG A 508 12.26 4.17 -6.53
N ILE A 509 12.73 2.97 -6.85
CA ILE A 509 13.97 2.82 -7.62
C ILE A 509 13.86 3.40 -9.04
N GLY A 510 12.68 3.33 -9.66
CA GLY A 510 12.40 3.94 -10.96
C GLY A 510 12.34 5.48 -10.96
N ARG A 511 12.64 6.14 -9.83
CA ARG A 511 12.87 7.60 -9.78
C ARG A 511 14.28 7.97 -10.27
N ALA A 512 15.24 7.05 -10.23
CA ALA A 512 16.54 7.21 -10.85
C ALA A 512 16.55 6.73 -12.32
N GLY A 513 17.47 7.20 -13.12
CA GLY A 513 17.71 6.70 -14.49
C GLY A 513 16.65 7.09 -15.51
N ARG A 514 15.88 8.16 -15.31
CA ARG A 514 14.91 8.62 -16.32
C ARG A 514 15.62 9.16 -17.55
N GLY A 515 15.03 8.91 -18.73
CA GLY A 515 15.57 9.37 -20.00
C GLY A 515 16.70 8.50 -20.56
N GLY A 516 16.81 7.24 -20.13
CA GLY A 516 17.81 6.30 -20.64
C GLY A 516 19.20 6.43 -20.00
N GLN A 517 19.32 7.16 -18.89
CA GLN A 517 20.56 7.24 -18.11
C GLN A 517 20.70 6.04 -17.17
N ASP A 518 21.93 5.62 -16.93
CA ASP A 518 22.25 4.59 -15.97
C ASP A 518 21.98 5.08 -14.54
N ALA A 519 21.62 4.16 -13.64
CA ALA A 519 21.18 4.52 -12.30
C ALA A 519 21.67 3.54 -11.23
N LEU A 520 21.78 4.05 -10.00
CA LEU A 520 22.00 3.28 -8.79
C LEU A 520 20.74 3.26 -7.93
N ALA A 521 20.36 2.08 -7.47
CA ALA A 521 19.34 1.90 -6.44
C ALA A 521 19.92 1.08 -5.28
N VAL A 522 19.65 1.46 -4.04
CA VAL A 522 20.10 0.72 -2.85
C VAL A 522 18.88 0.45 -1.96
N LEU A 523 18.65 -0.81 -1.61
CA LEU A 523 17.74 -1.19 -0.54
C LEU A 523 18.56 -1.44 0.72
N ILE A 524 18.36 -0.65 1.75
CA ILE A 524 18.94 -0.86 3.08
C ILE A 524 17.92 -1.61 3.91
N ALA A 525 18.25 -2.82 4.37
CA ALA A 525 17.38 -3.60 5.22
C ALA A 525 17.16 -2.91 6.58
N ASP A 526 15.91 -2.90 7.04
CA ASP A 526 15.59 -2.56 8.42
C ASP A 526 15.74 -3.80 9.32
N ASP A 527 15.89 -3.57 10.61
CA ASP A 527 16.04 -4.66 11.58
C ASP A 527 14.67 -5.31 11.87
N ASN A 528 14.17 -6.08 10.90
CA ASN A 528 12.92 -6.82 10.97
C ASN A 528 12.96 -8.10 10.11
N PRO A 529 12.08 -9.11 10.37
CA PRO A 529 12.14 -10.41 9.69
C PRO A 529 11.99 -10.33 8.18
N LEU A 530 11.10 -9.48 7.68
CA LEU A 530 10.82 -9.36 6.24
C LEU A 530 12.00 -8.76 5.48
N ASP A 531 12.56 -7.66 5.96
CA ASP A 531 13.68 -6.98 5.31
C ASP A 531 14.91 -7.88 5.28
N THR A 532 15.22 -8.54 6.43
CA THR A 532 16.31 -9.50 6.52
C THR A 532 16.12 -10.68 5.56
N TYR A 533 14.91 -11.23 5.48
CA TYR A 533 14.61 -12.30 4.52
C TYR A 533 14.86 -11.83 3.08
N LEU A 534 14.34 -10.66 2.70
CA LEU A 534 14.38 -10.16 1.33
C LEU A 534 15.80 -9.88 0.83
N VAL A 535 16.71 -9.38 1.68
CA VAL A 535 18.09 -9.12 1.25
C VAL A 535 18.93 -10.40 1.08
N HIS A 536 18.51 -11.50 1.71
CA HIS A 536 19.13 -12.83 1.54
C HIS A 536 18.42 -13.69 0.49
N HIS A 537 17.20 -13.34 0.07
CA HIS A 537 16.40 -14.02 -0.94
C HIS A 537 16.05 -13.08 -2.11
N PRO A 538 17.04 -12.68 -2.93
CA PRO A 538 16.82 -11.72 -4.02
C PRO A 538 15.79 -12.18 -5.05
N GLU A 539 15.58 -13.49 -5.22
CA GLU A 539 14.54 -14.08 -6.05
C GLU A 539 13.12 -13.72 -5.56
N ALA A 540 12.97 -13.44 -4.28
CA ALA A 540 11.69 -12.95 -3.72
C ALA A 540 11.39 -11.50 -4.14
N ILE A 541 12.40 -10.73 -4.55
CA ILE A 541 12.24 -9.36 -5.06
C ILE A 541 12.17 -9.37 -6.59
N PHE A 542 13.15 -9.99 -7.26
CA PHE A 542 13.39 -9.85 -8.71
C PHE A 542 12.85 -11.01 -9.55
N GLY A 543 12.71 -12.20 -8.97
CA GLY A 543 12.30 -13.43 -9.66
C GLY A 543 10.80 -13.71 -9.66
N GLN A 544 10.00 -12.86 -9.07
CA GLN A 544 8.55 -13.07 -8.94
C GLN A 544 7.76 -11.91 -9.49
N ASP A 545 6.55 -12.21 -9.95
CA ASP A 545 5.58 -11.20 -10.32
C ASP A 545 5.30 -10.23 -9.15
N VAL A 546 4.96 -9.00 -9.48
CA VAL A 546 4.49 -8.02 -8.51
C VAL A 546 3.21 -8.55 -7.85
N GLU A 547 3.02 -8.24 -6.59
CA GLU A 547 1.89 -8.74 -5.79
C GLU A 547 0.55 -8.48 -6.48
N ALA A 548 -0.37 -9.45 -6.36
CA ALA A 548 -1.73 -9.28 -6.81
C ALA A 548 -2.44 -8.20 -5.98
N THR A 549 -3.17 -7.32 -6.63
CA THR A 549 -4.01 -6.34 -5.95
C THR A 549 -5.22 -7.04 -5.33
N VAL A 550 -5.34 -7.02 -4.01
CA VAL A 550 -6.41 -7.69 -3.26
C VAL A 550 -7.34 -6.66 -2.63
N PHE A 551 -8.64 -6.83 -2.82
CA PHE A 551 -9.71 -6.09 -2.15
C PHE A 551 -11.04 -6.83 -2.31
N ASP A 552 -11.97 -6.67 -1.35
CA ASP A 552 -13.29 -7.28 -1.41
C ASP A 552 -14.41 -6.22 -1.45
N PRO A 553 -15.01 -5.95 -2.63
CA PRO A 553 -16.13 -5.01 -2.75
C PRO A 553 -17.43 -5.53 -2.12
N THR A 554 -17.50 -6.81 -1.75
CA THR A 554 -18.69 -7.43 -1.13
C THR A 554 -18.64 -7.42 0.39
N ASN A 555 -17.54 -6.94 0.99
CA ASN A 555 -17.41 -6.77 2.43
C ASN A 555 -18.60 -5.96 2.97
N PRO A 556 -19.42 -6.51 3.89
CA PRO A 556 -20.65 -5.86 4.36
C PRO A 556 -20.42 -4.50 5.01
N TYR A 557 -19.29 -4.30 5.67
CA TYR A 557 -18.93 -3.04 6.33
C TYR A 557 -18.62 -1.93 5.33
N VAL A 558 -18.09 -2.29 4.15
CA VAL A 558 -17.84 -1.38 3.04
C VAL A 558 -19.11 -1.21 2.19
N LEU A 559 -19.78 -2.31 1.87
CA LEU A 559 -20.89 -2.31 0.92
C LEU A 559 -22.15 -1.63 1.49
N SER A 560 -22.48 -1.83 2.78
CA SER A 560 -23.70 -1.27 3.38
C SER A 560 -23.82 0.27 3.25
N PRO A 561 -22.82 1.08 3.66
CA PRO A 561 -22.89 2.54 3.46
C PRO A 561 -22.89 2.92 1.97
N GLN A 562 -22.21 2.16 1.11
CA GLN A 562 -22.25 2.40 -0.34
C GLN A 562 -23.64 2.14 -0.95
N LEU A 563 -24.38 1.14 -0.46
CA LEU A 563 -25.77 0.88 -0.87
C LEU A 563 -26.71 2.00 -0.42
N CYS A 564 -26.53 2.54 0.79
CA CYS A 564 -27.28 3.72 1.24
C CYS A 564 -27.05 4.92 0.32
N ALA A 565 -25.81 5.22 -0.02
CA ALA A 565 -25.47 6.30 -0.94
C ALA A 565 -26.00 6.04 -2.36
N ALA A 566 -25.90 4.80 -2.85
CA ALA A 566 -26.49 4.40 -4.13
C ALA A 566 -28.02 4.59 -4.16
N ALA A 567 -28.72 4.26 -3.06
CA ALA A 567 -30.17 4.44 -2.95
C ALA A 567 -30.58 5.92 -2.90
N GLN A 568 -29.73 6.79 -2.37
CA GLN A 568 -29.95 8.26 -2.40
C GLN A 568 -29.76 8.84 -3.81
N GLU A 569 -28.76 8.39 -4.55
CA GLU A 569 -28.51 8.83 -5.94
C GLU A 569 -29.69 8.48 -6.85
N ALA A 570 -30.14 7.24 -6.77
CA ALA A 570 -31.36 6.73 -7.40
C ALA A 570 -31.83 5.46 -6.67
N PRO A 571 -33.14 5.17 -6.58
CA PRO A 571 -33.63 3.94 -5.97
C PRO A 571 -32.91 2.72 -6.57
N ILE A 572 -32.47 1.79 -5.71
CA ILE A 572 -31.86 0.53 -6.17
C ILE A 572 -32.96 -0.40 -6.62
N ARG A 573 -32.89 -0.93 -7.84
CA ARG A 573 -33.85 -1.86 -8.42
C ARG A 573 -33.35 -3.30 -8.35
N VAL A 574 -34.29 -4.25 -8.44
CA VAL A 574 -33.98 -5.69 -8.37
C VAL A 574 -32.98 -6.10 -9.48
N GLU A 575 -33.11 -5.52 -10.67
CA GLU A 575 -32.23 -5.80 -11.80
C GLU A 575 -30.78 -5.34 -11.59
N GLU A 576 -30.55 -4.45 -10.62
CA GLU A 576 -29.21 -3.90 -10.31
C GLU A 576 -28.47 -4.66 -9.20
N LEU A 577 -29.11 -5.60 -8.52
CA LEU A 577 -28.54 -6.30 -7.37
C LEU A 577 -27.23 -7.00 -7.69
N ASN A 578 -27.17 -7.67 -8.85
CA ASN A 578 -25.97 -8.37 -9.30
C ASN A 578 -24.76 -7.46 -9.51
N LEU A 579 -24.95 -6.17 -9.70
CA LEU A 579 -23.85 -5.19 -9.84
C LEU A 579 -23.01 -5.10 -8.57
N PHE A 580 -23.64 -5.23 -7.40
CA PHE A 580 -23.00 -5.10 -6.09
C PHE A 580 -22.58 -6.44 -5.48
N GLY A 581 -23.07 -7.57 -6.02
CA GLY A 581 -22.69 -8.91 -5.61
C GLY A 581 -23.87 -9.76 -5.09
N PRO A 582 -23.63 -11.06 -4.82
CA PRO A 582 -24.67 -12.05 -4.56
C PRO A 582 -25.47 -11.80 -3.28
N HIS A 583 -24.89 -11.16 -2.28
CA HIS A 583 -25.52 -10.92 -0.97
C HIS A 583 -26.20 -9.54 -0.85
N THR A 584 -26.32 -8.81 -1.95
CA THR A 584 -26.82 -7.43 -1.96
C THR A 584 -28.26 -7.33 -1.44
N GLU A 585 -29.17 -8.24 -1.83
CA GLU A 585 -30.56 -8.22 -1.38
C GLU A 585 -30.66 -8.41 0.14
N ALA A 586 -29.93 -9.37 0.69
CA ALA A 586 -29.91 -9.63 2.13
C ALA A 586 -29.40 -8.42 2.93
N LEU A 587 -28.37 -7.72 2.41
CA LEU A 587 -27.87 -6.48 3.03
C LEU A 587 -28.88 -5.35 2.94
N LEU A 588 -29.57 -5.17 1.81
CA LEU A 588 -30.60 -4.16 1.65
C LEU A 588 -31.79 -4.42 2.60
N ASP A 589 -32.22 -5.66 2.77
CA ASP A 589 -33.29 -6.02 3.71
C ASP A 589 -32.86 -5.76 5.16
N ARG A 590 -31.59 -6.00 5.51
CA ARG A 590 -31.03 -5.65 6.82
C ARG A 590 -31.01 -4.13 7.04
N LEU A 591 -30.62 -3.34 6.02
CA LEU A 591 -30.67 -1.88 6.07
C LEU A 591 -32.10 -1.34 6.20
N VAL A 592 -33.11 -2.03 5.63
CA VAL A 592 -34.52 -1.72 5.84
C VAL A 592 -34.93 -2.01 7.29
N GLN A 593 -34.52 -3.14 7.87
CA GLN A 593 -34.80 -3.49 9.28
C GLN A 593 -34.16 -2.49 10.25
N GLN A 594 -32.97 -1.98 9.92
CA GLN A 594 -32.26 -0.97 10.70
C GLN A 594 -32.80 0.46 10.50
N GLY A 595 -33.76 0.65 9.57
CA GLY A 595 -34.42 1.93 9.31
C GLY A 595 -33.67 2.86 8.36
N TYR A 596 -32.51 2.46 7.83
CA TYR A 596 -31.76 3.28 6.86
C TYR A 596 -32.47 3.40 5.50
N LEU A 597 -33.07 2.32 5.05
CA LEU A 597 -33.75 2.24 3.75
C LEU A 597 -35.22 1.89 3.92
N ARG A 598 -36.02 2.20 2.88
CA ARG A 598 -37.41 1.78 2.75
C ARG A 598 -37.60 1.00 1.46
N ARG A 599 -38.11 -0.22 1.55
CA ARG A 599 -38.50 -1.04 0.39
C ARG A 599 -39.86 -0.60 -0.13
N ARG A 600 -39.95 -0.39 -1.45
CA ARG A 600 -41.21 -0.18 -2.19
C ARG A 600 -41.31 -1.23 -3.30
N ALA A 601 -42.43 -1.23 -4.03
CA ALA A 601 -42.65 -2.23 -5.10
C ALA A 601 -41.61 -2.19 -6.21
N ASP A 602 -40.97 -1.03 -6.46
CA ASP A 602 -40.04 -0.75 -7.53
C ASP A 602 -38.57 -0.64 -7.05
N GLY A 603 -38.30 -0.87 -5.75
CA GLY A 603 -36.92 -0.88 -5.25
C GLY A 603 -36.73 -0.36 -3.82
N TRP A 604 -35.48 -0.06 -3.47
CA TRP A 604 -35.05 0.43 -2.16
C TRP A 604 -34.70 1.91 -2.23
N TYR A 605 -35.18 2.68 -1.24
CA TYR A 605 -35.12 4.15 -1.20
C TYR A 605 -34.43 4.62 0.06
N TRP A 606 -33.56 5.63 -0.07
CA TRP A 606 -33.05 6.41 1.05
C TRP A 606 -34.16 7.30 1.61
N THR A 607 -34.30 7.41 2.93
CA THR A 607 -35.43 8.08 3.56
C THR A 607 -35.05 9.17 4.55
N HIS A 608 -33.76 9.40 4.75
CA HIS A 608 -33.28 10.42 5.67
C HIS A 608 -33.01 11.75 4.95
N ALA A 609 -32.97 12.85 5.74
CA ALA A 609 -32.66 14.19 5.23
C ALA A 609 -31.15 14.37 5.03
N GLU A 610 -30.35 13.67 5.87
CA GLU A 610 -28.91 13.71 5.84
C GLU A 610 -28.36 13.02 4.58
N SER A 611 -27.15 13.41 4.20
CA SER A 611 -26.50 12.78 3.06
C SER A 611 -26.03 11.37 3.40
N ALA A 612 -26.47 10.37 2.63
CA ALA A 612 -25.96 9.01 2.78
C ALA A 612 -24.48 8.89 2.41
N ALA A 613 -23.93 9.85 1.65
CA ALA A 613 -22.50 9.88 1.35
C ALA A 613 -21.64 10.09 2.59
N ASP A 614 -22.18 10.71 3.65
CA ASP A 614 -21.49 10.95 4.91
C ASP A 614 -21.29 9.67 5.71
N LEU A 615 -22.05 8.60 5.40
CA LEU A 615 -21.81 7.26 5.96
C LEU A 615 -20.61 6.56 5.32
N VAL A 616 -20.11 7.05 4.18
CA VAL A 616 -19.06 6.40 3.40
C VAL A 616 -17.71 7.01 3.78
N ASP A 617 -16.97 6.35 4.64
CA ASP A 617 -15.59 6.73 4.99
C ASP A 617 -14.60 5.96 4.09
N ILE A 618 -14.23 6.58 2.96
CA ILE A 618 -13.39 5.94 1.93
C ILE A 618 -11.98 5.65 2.43
N ARG A 619 -11.45 6.46 3.35
CA ARG A 619 -10.05 6.40 3.79
C ARG A 619 -9.88 5.91 5.22
N GLY A 620 -10.97 5.89 5.97
CA GLY A 620 -10.95 5.49 7.37
C GLY A 620 -11.12 4.00 7.59
N THR A 621 -10.70 3.55 8.75
CA THR A 621 -10.88 2.19 9.24
C THR A 621 -12.17 2.00 10.03
N GLY A 622 -13.12 2.93 9.89
CA GLY A 622 -14.40 2.95 10.60
C GLY A 622 -14.43 3.98 11.73
N GLY A 623 -15.03 5.13 11.46
CA GLY A 623 -15.15 6.26 12.37
C GLY A 623 -14.20 7.41 12.00
N GLY A 624 -14.70 8.66 12.00
CA GLY A 624 -13.89 9.84 11.68
C GLY A 624 -12.75 10.07 12.70
N PRO A 625 -11.74 10.89 12.37
CA PRO A 625 -10.63 11.19 13.27
C PRO A 625 -11.09 11.97 14.50
N TYR A 626 -10.37 11.80 15.61
CA TYR A 626 -10.51 12.64 16.79
C TYR A 626 -9.79 13.96 16.59
N GLN A 627 -10.40 15.06 17.03
CA GLN A 627 -9.81 16.38 17.04
C GLN A 627 -8.98 16.57 18.30
N LEU A 628 -7.73 16.99 18.14
CA LEU A 628 -6.82 17.32 19.24
C LEU A 628 -6.95 18.82 19.51
N ILE A 629 -7.48 19.20 20.66
CA ILE A 629 -7.75 20.60 21.01
C ILE A 629 -6.90 20.99 22.23
N ASP A 630 -6.16 22.10 22.11
CA ASP A 630 -5.52 22.73 23.25
C ASP A 630 -6.60 23.31 24.17
N GLY A 631 -6.76 22.72 25.36
CA GLY A 631 -7.80 23.12 26.34
C GLY A 631 -7.59 24.52 26.92
N GLN A 632 -6.38 25.10 26.84
CA GLN A 632 -6.09 26.45 27.32
C GLN A 632 -6.45 27.52 26.29
N GLU A 633 -6.13 27.25 25.02
CA GLU A 633 -6.33 28.22 23.92
C GLU A 633 -7.60 27.95 23.11
N GLY A 634 -8.21 26.76 23.24
CA GLY A 634 -9.34 26.32 22.43
C GLY A 634 -9.00 26.13 20.97
N THR A 635 -7.72 26.02 20.63
CA THR A 635 -7.24 25.89 19.26
C THR A 635 -7.08 24.43 18.84
N LEU A 636 -7.37 24.14 17.55
CA LEU A 636 -7.14 22.82 16.97
C LEU A 636 -5.63 22.61 16.78
N VAL A 637 -5.06 21.66 17.49
CA VAL A 637 -3.64 21.26 17.40
C VAL A 637 -3.44 20.30 16.22
N GLY A 638 -4.38 19.38 16.01
CA GLY A 638 -4.27 18.38 14.96
C GLY A 638 -5.39 17.36 15.01
N THR A 639 -5.20 16.22 14.36
CA THR A 639 -6.13 15.09 14.38
C THR A 639 -5.41 13.78 14.67
N MET A 640 -6.12 12.82 15.27
CA MET A 640 -5.66 11.47 15.57
C MET A 640 -6.67 10.47 15.01
N ASP A 641 -6.18 9.43 14.33
CA ASP A 641 -7.03 8.38 13.79
C ASP A 641 -7.74 7.60 14.91
N ALA A 642 -8.98 7.17 14.66
CA ALA A 642 -9.77 6.45 15.65
C ALA A 642 -9.06 5.19 16.19
N ALA A 643 -8.39 4.44 15.32
CA ALA A 643 -7.65 3.24 15.69
C ALA A 643 -6.50 3.47 16.70
N HIS A 644 -6.02 4.71 16.85
CA HIS A 644 -4.95 5.05 17.78
C HIS A 644 -5.43 5.89 18.97
N ALA A 645 -6.69 6.32 18.96
CA ALA A 645 -7.19 7.26 19.95
C ALA A 645 -7.17 6.67 21.36
N MET A 646 -7.59 5.42 21.52
CA MET A 646 -7.63 4.76 22.84
C MET A 646 -6.22 4.48 23.39
N SER A 647 -5.26 4.11 22.53
CA SER A 647 -3.90 3.75 22.97
C SER A 647 -2.94 4.94 23.07
N GLN A 648 -3.17 6.03 22.32
CA GLN A 648 -2.26 7.18 22.30
C GLN A 648 -2.91 8.48 22.79
N GLY A 649 -4.24 8.55 22.79
CA GLY A 649 -5.02 9.71 23.20
C GLY A 649 -5.77 9.53 24.51
N HIS A 650 -5.46 8.49 25.31
CA HIS A 650 -6.10 8.27 26.60
C HIS A 650 -5.73 9.33 27.63
N PRO A 651 -6.57 9.62 28.63
CA PRO A 651 -6.22 10.55 29.70
C PRO A 651 -4.89 10.20 30.37
N GLY A 652 -4.05 11.20 30.59
CA GLY A 652 -2.70 11.04 31.12
C GLY A 652 -1.63 10.66 30.07
N ALA A 653 -2.00 10.38 28.82
CA ALA A 653 -1.02 10.14 27.77
C ALA A 653 -0.17 11.39 27.47
N VAL A 654 1.11 11.19 27.19
CA VAL A 654 2.01 12.26 26.74
C VAL A 654 2.03 12.28 25.22
N TYR A 655 1.62 13.40 24.63
CA TYR A 655 1.53 13.61 23.19
C TYR A 655 2.51 14.70 22.75
N ILE A 656 3.16 14.51 21.59
CA ILE A 656 4.13 15.46 21.04
C ILE A 656 3.60 15.98 19.70
N HIS A 657 3.51 17.30 19.56
CA HIS A 657 3.15 17.96 18.30
C HIS A 657 4.12 19.11 18.01
N GLN A 658 4.81 19.07 16.88
CA GLN A 658 5.79 20.10 16.46
C GLN A 658 6.77 20.51 17.60
N ASN A 659 7.35 19.51 18.27
CA ASN A 659 8.26 19.67 19.43
C ASN A 659 7.62 20.28 20.70
N VAL A 660 6.32 20.50 20.74
CA VAL A 660 5.58 20.89 21.95
C VAL A 660 5.02 19.64 22.62
N LEU A 661 5.26 19.52 23.91
CA LEU A 661 4.75 18.42 24.74
C LEU A 661 3.38 18.79 25.31
N TYR A 662 2.46 17.82 25.24
CA TYR A 662 1.12 17.91 25.80
C TYR A 662 0.86 16.68 26.67
N VAL A 663 -0.01 16.86 27.66
CA VAL A 663 -0.64 15.75 28.39
C VAL A 663 -2.12 15.74 28.01
N VAL A 664 -2.65 14.58 27.73
CA VAL A 664 -4.08 14.39 27.44
C VAL A 664 -4.87 14.55 28.75
N GLU A 665 -5.82 15.47 28.78
CA GLU A 665 -6.72 15.69 29.92
C GLU A 665 -7.94 14.78 29.87
N SER A 666 -8.57 14.70 28.70
CA SER A 666 -9.77 13.88 28.48
C SER A 666 -9.92 13.45 27.03
N LEU A 667 -10.64 12.34 26.83
CA LEU A 667 -11.07 11.83 25.55
C LEU A 667 -12.60 11.67 25.59
N SER A 668 -13.29 12.28 24.62
CA SER A 668 -14.73 12.14 24.40
C SER A 668 -14.98 11.34 23.13
N GLU A 669 -15.58 10.15 23.25
CA GLU A 669 -15.93 9.31 22.09
C GLU A 669 -17.11 9.92 21.29
N ASP A 670 -18.11 10.45 22.01
CA ASP A 670 -19.31 11.01 21.39
C ASP A 670 -18.99 12.25 20.55
N GLU A 671 -18.14 13.14 21.06
CA GLU A 671 -17.74 14.38 20.38
C GLU A 671 -16.52 14.19 19.48
N ARG A 672 -15.82 13.05 19.59
CA ARG A 672 -14.53 12.77 18.95
C ARG A 672 -13.50 13.87 19.19
N VAL A 673 -13.36 14.25 20.44
CA VAL A 673 -12.44 15.29 20.89
C VAL A 673 -11.50 14.73 21.95
N ILE A 674 -10.22 15.06 21.80
CA ILE A 674 -9.16 14.82 22.78
C ILE A 674 -8.68 16.19 23.24
N LEU A 675 -8.87 16.49 24.53
CA LEU A 675 -8.37 17.73 25.14
C LEU A 675 -6.93 17.54 25.59
N LEU A 676 -6.10 18.50 25.21
CA LEU A 676 -4.68 18.54 25.51
C LEU A 676 -4.35 19.72 26.39
N SER A 677 -3.44 19.58 27.36
CA SER A 677 -2.81 20.69 28.05
C SER A 677 -1.31 20.71 27.80
N ARG A 678 -0.75 21.90 27.59
CA ARG A 678 0.70 22.06 27.43
C ARG A 678 1.38 21.72 28.75
N ALA A 679 2.34 20.84 28.71
CA ALA A 679 3.08 20.39 29.86
C ALA A 679 4.52 20.06 29.45
N ASN A 680 5.39 19.91 30.45
CA ASN A 680 6.76 19.46 30.21
C ASN A 680 7.08 18.30 31.17
N PRO A 681 6.40 17.14 31.00
CA PRO A 681 6.62 15.99 31.88
C PRO A 681 8.05 15.44 31.69
N ASP A 682 8.63 14.95 32.78
CA ASP A 682 9.89 14.21 32.79
C ASP A 682 9.73 12.72 32.49
N PHE A 683 8.52 12.34 32.12
CA PHE A 683 8.15 10.97 31.75
C PHE A 683 7.39 10.95 30.42
N TYR A 684 7.32 9.76 29.83
CA TYR A 684 6.42 9.42 28.74
C TYR A 684 5.56 8.20 29.12
N THR A 685 4.49 7.98 28.37
CA THR A 685 3.48 6.96 28.67
C THR A 685 3.38 5.90 27.59
N ARG A 686 3.00 4.69 27.99
CA ARG A 686 2.64 3.60 27.09
C ARG A 686 1.40 2.89 27.62
N ALA A 687 0.39 2.71 26.77
CA ALA A 687 -0.83 1.97 27.11
C ALA A 687 -0.51 0.51 27.48
N ILE A 688 -1.31 -0.03 28.41
CA ILE A 688 -1.39 -1.47 28.73
C ILE A 688 -2.67 -1.97 28.06
N GLU A 689 -2.52 -2.85 27.09
CA GLU A 689 -3.63 -3.37 26.31
C GLU A 689 -3.83 -4.86 26.57
N THR A 690 -5.08 -5.29 26.53
CA THR A 690 -5.46 -6.71 26.55
C THR A 690 -6.25 -7.00 25.27
N THR A 691 -5.93 -8.12 24.62
CA THR A 691 -6.59 -8.59 23.42
C THR A 691 -7.27 -9.92 23.68
N GLU A 692 -8.55 -10.03 23.36
CA GLU A 692 -9.32 -11.26 23.37
C GLU A 692 -9.84 -11.55 21.97
N VAL A 693 -9.77 -12.81 21.53
CA VAL A 693 -10.33 -13.27 20.25
C VAL A 693 -11.44 -14.25 20.52
N ARG A 694 -12.57 -14.15 19.80
CA ARG A 694 -13.67 -15.12 19.80
C ARG A 694 -13.96 -15.57 18.39
N VAL A 695 -14.14 -16.87 18.19
CA VAL A 695 -14.52 -17.45 16.90
C VAL A 695 -16.03 -17.29 16.71
N LEU A 696 -16.43 -16.49 15.72
CA LEU A 696 -17.84 -16.28 15.38
C LEU A 696 -18.35 -17.28 14.35
N ALA A 697 -17.55 -17.58 13.33
CA ALA A 697 -17.91 -18.52 12.29
C ALA A 697 -16.67 -19.13 11.63
N GLU A 698 -16.65 -20.44 11.50
CA GLU A 698 -15.65 -21.16 10.69
C GLU A 698 -16.17 -21.28 9.25
N ARG A 699 -15.41 -20.81 8.26
CA ARG A 699 -15.77 -20.85 6.85
C ARG A 699 -15.07 -21.96 6.08
N ALA A 700 -13.84 -22.27 6.47
CA ALA A 700 -13.05 -23.34 5.88
C ALA A 700 -12.09 -23.92 6.91
N ARG A 701 -11.77 -25.19 6.76
CA ARG A 701 -10.72 -25.85 7.53
C ARG A 701 -10.00 -26.91 6.71
N VAL A 702 -8.72 -27.10 7.02
CA VAL A 702 -7.89 -28.17 6.50
C VAL A 702 -7.24 -28.90 7.66
N ARG A 703 -7.37 -30.21 7.69
CA ARG A 703 -6.80 -31.05 8.73
C ARG A 703 -5.60 -31.80 8.16
N PHE A 704 -4.48 -31.74 8.87
CA PHE A 704 -3.24 -32.43 8.51
C PHE A 704 -3.00 -33.52 9.55
N GLU A 705 -3.02 -34.78 9.11
CA GLU A 705 -2.87 -35.95 9.96
C GLU A 705 -1.51 -36.59 9.72
N GLU A 706 -0.70 -36.74 10.76
CA GLU A 706 0.53 -37.49 10.70
C GLU A 706 0.29 -38.89 11.34
N ALA A 707 0.22 -39.95 10.52
CA ALA A 707 0.15 -41.31 11.02
C ALA A 707 1.48 -41.69 11.66
N ARG A 708 1.56 -41.71 12.99
CA ARG A 708 2.64 -42.36 13.71
C ARG A 708 2.27 -43.79 14.00
N SER A 709 3.05 -44.75 13.51
CA SER A 709 2.95 -46.14 13.95
C SER A 709 3.44 -46.28 15.40
N VAL A 710 2.55 -46.09 16.33
CA VAL A 710 2.71 -46.60 17.71
C VAL A 710 2.23 -48.00 17.70
N GLY A 711 2.91 -48.95 18.31
CA GLY A 711 2.78 -50.38 18.23
C GLY A 711 1.39 -51.00 18.07
N PRO A 712 1.25 -52.30 17.94
CA PRO A 712 -0.01 -52.92 17.47
C PRO A 712 -1.17 -52.64 18.45
N GLY A 713 -2.01 -51.64 18.09
CA GLY A 713 -3.24 -51.37 18.80
C GLY A 713 -3.54 -49.89 19.17
N GLU A 714 -2.59 -48.99 19.02
CA GLU A 714 -2.82 -47.56 19.29
C GLU A 714 -2.37 -46.71 18.09
N SER A 715 -3.30 -46.16 17.34
CA SER A 715 -3.06 -45.05 16.41
C SER A 715 -3.24 -43.75 17.19
N SER A 716 -2.15 -43.07 17.54
CA SER A 716 -2.28 -41.69 17.97
C SER A 716 -2.08 -40.80 16.76
N ASP A 717 -3.19 -40.37 16.18
CA ASP A 717 -3.19 -39.39 15.13
C ASP A 717 -2.85 -38.02 15.75
N THR A 718 -1.62 -37.55 15.48
CA THR A 718 -1.23 -36.19 15.85
C THR A 718 -1.80 -35.23 14.81
N VAL A 719 -2.61 -34.26 15.24
CA VAL A 719 -3.39 -33.43 14.33
C VAL A 719 -2.99 -31.95 14.45
N LEU A 720 -2.63 -31.38 13.32
CA LEU A 720 -2.63 -29.95 13.05
C LEU A 720 -3.89 -29.60 12.26
N THR A 721 -4.65 -28.61 12.68
CA THR A 721 -5.76 -28.11 11.89
C THR A 721 -5.58 -26.61 11.60
N MET A 722 -5.71 -26.26 10.34
CA MET A 722 -5.76 -24.87 9.91
C MET A 722 -7.20 -24.49 9.57
N HIS A 723 -7.62 -23.32 10.07
CA HIS A 723 -8.97 -22.82 9.94
C HIS A 723 -8.97 -21.44 9.29
N ARG A 724 -10.07 -21.08 8.66
CA ARG A 724 -10.36 -19.73 8.20
C ARG A 724 -11.79 -19.36 8.55
N GLY A 725 -12.02 -18.14 8.98
CA GLY A 725 -13.37 -17.64 9.23
C GLY A 725 -13.41 -16.29 9.93
N GLN A 726 -14.57 -15.98 10.47
CA GLN A 726 -14.87 -14.74 11.11
C GLN A 726 -14.58 -14.81 12.61
N VAL A 727 -13.89 -13.81 13.11
CA VAL A 727 -13.57 -13.65 14.53
C VAL A 727 -14.01 -12.29 15.04
N GLN A 728 -14.27 -12.21 16.33
CA GLN A 728 -14.40 -10.97 17.07
C GLN A 728 -13.12 -10.77 17.88
N VAL A 729 -12.44 -9.67 17.64
CA VAL A 729 -11.28 -9.22 18.40
C VAL A 729 -11.75 -8.09 19.32
N THR A 730 -11.47 -8.22 20.61
CA THR A 730 -11.77 -7.18 21.60
C THR A 730 -10.46 -6.69 22.18
N ASN A 731 -10.12 -5.43 21.91
CA ASN A 731 -8.96 -4.75 22.48
C ASN A 731 -9.43 -3.80 23.57
N GLN A 732 -8.74 -3.79 24.70
CA GLN A 732 -9.04 -2.86 25.76
C GLN A 732 -7.75 -2.31 26.36
N VAL A 733 -7.65 -0.98 26.44
CA VAL A 733 -6.64 -0.30 27.23
C VAL A 733 -7.08 -0.36 28.68
N THR A 734 -6.30 -1.04 29.54
CA THR A 734 -6.60 -1.25 30.96
C THR A 734 -5.82 -0.32 31.87
N GLY A 735 -4.82 0.38 31.34
CA GLY A 735 -3.97 1.31 32.06
C GLY A 735 -2.82 1.82 31.21
N TYR A 736 -1.89 2.48 31.81
CA TYR A 736 -0.65 2.87 31.15
C TYR A 736 0.55 2.79 32.09
N LYS A 737 1.72 2.59 31.51
CA LYS A 737 3.02 2.62 32.16
C LYS A 737 3.66 3.98 31.98
N ARG A 738 4.32 4.50 33.01
CA ARG A 738 5.15 5.72 32.98
C ARG A 738 6.62 5.33 32.93
N PHE A 739 7.38 6.01 32.13
CA PHE A 739 8.82 5.79 31.99
C PHE A 739 9.55 7.13 32.02
N SER A 740 10.69 7.19 32.71
CA SER A 740 11.54 8.38 32.74
C SER A 740 12.10 8.74 31.37
N VAL A 741 12.07 10.03 31.01
CA VAL A 741 12.68 10.53 29.78
C VAL A 741 14.21 10.40 29.81
N TYR A 742 14.83 10.46 30.99
CA TYR A 742 16.29 10.54 31.15
C TYR A 742 17.01 9.19 31.24
N GLY A 743 16.29 8.09 31.45
CA GLY A 743 16.93 6.77 31.61
C GLY A 743 16.04 5.61 31.21
N GLY A 744 14.80 5.88 30.81
CA GLY A 744 13.85 4.82 30.43
C GLY A 744 13.38 3.97 31.63
N GLU A 745 13.71 4.38 32.88
CA GLU A 745 13.28 3.66 34.07
C GLU A 745 11.75 3.63 34.16
N HIS A 746 11.22 2.47 34.51
CA HIS A 746 9.79 2.29 34.75
C HIS A 746 9.42 2.98 36.06
N LEU A 747 8.63 4.04 35.97
CA LEU A 747 8.21 4.87 37.09
C LEU A 747 6.92 4.37 37.79
N GLY A 748 6.20 3.46 37.19
CA GLY A 748 4.97 2.88 37.72
C GLY A 748 3.90 2.62 36.67
N ASN A 749 2.85 1.90 37.08
CA ASN A 749 1.66 1.63 36.25
C ASN A 749 0.50 2.41 36.83
N GLU A 750 -0.28 3.04 35.97
CA GLU A 750 -1.52 3.72 36.35
C GLU A 750 -2.70 2.93 35.75
N PRO A 751 -3.61 2.40 36.56
CA PRO A 751 -4.82 1.75 36.09
C PRO A 751 -5.75 2.80 35.49
N MET A 752 -6.22 2.54 34.26
CA MET A 752 -7.14 3.43 33.57
C MET A 752 -7.89 2.59 32.54
N PRO A 753 -9.01 1.97 32.91
CA PRO A 753 -9.78 1.18 31.97
C PRO A 753 -10.50 2.10 30.99
N MET A 754 -10.15 1.95 29.71
CA MET A 754 -10.89 2.55 28.61
C MET A 754 -12.00 1.60 28.14
N PRO A 755 -13.01 2.10 27.41
CA PRO A 755 -13.99 1.24 26.77
C PRO A 755 -13.34 0.21 25.86
N PRO A 756 -13.86 -1.03 25.77
CA PRO A 756 -13.33 -2.03 24.87
C PRO A 756 -13.67 -1.69 23.42
N GLU A 757 -12.70 -1.80 22.54
CA GLU A 757 -12.88 -1.70 21.11
C GLU A 757 -13.15 -3.09 20.52
N VAL A 758 -14.23 -3.24 19.77
CA VAL A 758 -14.65 -4.50 19.18
C VAL A 758 -14.46 -4.44 17.66
N LEU A 759 -13.64 -5.34 17.15
CA LEU A 759 -13.39 -5.54 15.72
C LEU A 759 -13.94 -6.89 15.29
N ILE A 760 -14.90 -6.92 14.37
CA ILE A 760 -15.33 -8.15 13.70
C ILE A 760 -14.59 -8.25 12.38
N THR A 761 -13.78 -9.31 12.20
CA THR A 761 -12.87 -9.44 11.07
C THR A 761 -12.70 -10.88 10.61
N GLU A 762 -11.93 -11.06 9.52
CA GLU A 762 -11.50 -12.37 9.03
C GLU A 762 -10.16 -12.77 9.66
N ALA A 763 -10.01 -14.07 9.93
CA ALA A 763 -8.78 -14.63 10.45
C ALA A 763 -8.44 -15.98 9.80
N VAL A 764 -7.16 -16.30 9.81
CA VAL A 764 -6.64 -17.65 9.71
C VAL A 764 -6.09 -18.05 11.07
N TRP A 765 -6.37 -19.28 11.51
CA TRP A 765 -5.83 -19.77 12.76
C TRP A 765 -5.43 -21.23 12.68
N PHE A 766 -4.46 -21.60 13.50
CA PHE A 766 -3.95 -22.96 13.62
C PHE A 766 -4.27 -23.49 15.01
N THR A 767 -4.85 -24.69 15.09
CA THR A 767 -5.06 -25.42 16.34
C THR A 767 -4.19 -26.66 16.37
N PHE A 768 -3.65 -26.94 17.54
CA PHE A 768 -2.72 -28.03 17.74
C PHE A 768 -3.26 -28.97 18.80
N GLU A 769 -3.23 -30.28 18.56
CA GLU A 769 -3.36 -31.21 19.68
C GLU A 769 -2.11 -31.09 20.56
N PRO A 770 -2.25 -31.18 21.92
CA PRO A 770 -1.09 -31.10 22.80
C PRO A 770 0.01 -32.11 22.44
N SER A 771 -0.36 -33.31 22.01
CA SER A 771 0.55 -34.36 21.51
C SER A 771 1.38 -33.94 20.29
N TYR A 772 0.82 -33.04 19.46
CA TYR A 772 1.51 -32.48 18.30
C TYR A 772 2.66 -31.59 18.71
N LEU A 773 2.46 -30.68 19.67
CA LEU A 773 3.51 -29.80 20.18
C LEU A 773 4.63 -30.58 20.84
N PHE A 774 4.31 -31.56 21.69
CA PHE A 774 5.32 -32.44 22.31
C PHE A 774 6.05 -33.29 21.26
N GLY A 775 5.32 -33.79 20.25
CA GLY A 775 5.90 -34.51 19.12
C GLY A 775 6.87 -33.68 18.26
N ALA A 776 6.67 -32.36 18.20
CA ALA A 776 7.58 -31.41 17.57
C ALA A 776 8.82 -31.10 18.46
N GLY A 777 8.89 -31.62 19.67
CA GLY A 777 9.99 -31.36 20.63
C GLY A 777 9.79 -30.09 21.47
N VAL A 778 8.60 -29.56 21.52
CA VAL A 778 8.26 -28.38 22.35
C VAL A 778 7.91 -28.85 23.75
N THR A 779 8.60 -28.32 24.77
CA THR A 779 8.27 -28.61 26.17
C THR A 779 7.07 -27.82 26.65
N GLU A 780 6.44 -28.24 27.76
CA GLU A 780 5.31 -27.49 28.35
C GLU A 780 5.75 -26.09 28.80
N GLU A 781 6.97 -25.95 29.31
CA GLU A 781 7.56 -24.68 29.74
C GLU A 781 7.85 -23.74 28.58
N ASP A 782 8.32 -24.27 27.43
CA ASP A 782 8.63 -23.50 26.22
C ASP A 782 7.38 -23.21 25.36
N GLY A 783 6.27 -23.90 25.61
CA GLY A 783 5.07 -23.85 24.80
C GLY A 783 4.54 -22.43 24.53
N PRO A 784 4.34 -21.59 25.59
CA PRO A 784 3.87 -20.22 25.38
C PRO A 784 4.82 -19.41 24.51
N GLY A 785 6.14 -19.49 24.77
CA GLY A 785 7.16 -18.78 24.01
C GLY A 785 7.29 -19.28 22.56
N THR A 786 7.06 -20.56 22.35
CA THR A 786 7.06 -21.19 21.02
C THR A 786 5.94 -20.66 20.13
N LEU A 787 4.69 -20.70 20.61
CA LEU A 787 3.54 -20.23 19.86
C LEU A 787 3.65 -18.72 19.59
N HIS A 788 4.11 -17.96 20.58
CA HIS A 788 4.27 -16.51 20.49
C HIS A 788 5.38 -16.11 19.49
N ALA A 789 6.52 -16.79 19.49
CA ALA A 789 7.59 -16.55 18.53
C ALA A 789 7.17 -16.92 17.09
N ALA A 790 6.45 -18.02 16.92
CA ALA A 790 5.94 -18.46 15.63
C ALA A 790 4.88 -17.48 15.10
N GLU A 791 3.97 -16.98 15.96
CA GLU A 791 2.98 -15.94 15.61
C GLU A 791 3.66 -14.68 15.08
N HIS A 792 4.61 -14.13 15.84
CA HIS A 792 5.31 -12.89 15.48
C HIS A 792 6.02 -13.00 14.12
N ALA A 793 6.74 -14.09 13.90
CA ALA A 793 7.44 -14.33 12.65
C ALA A 793 6.46 -14.53 11.50
N ALA A 794 5.37 -15.28 11.70
CA ALA A 794 4.34 -15.51 10.70
C ALA A 794 3.65 -14.20 10.27
N ILE A 795 3.27 -13.33 11.21
CA ILE A 795 2.75 -11.99 10.93
C ILE A 795 3.79 -11.15 10.17
N GLY A 796 5.06 -11.25 10.57
CA GLY A 796 6.16 -10.53 9.92
C GLY A 796 6.33 -10.88 8.44
N LEU A 797 6.12 -12.15 8.07
CA LEU A 797 6.34 -12.67 6.72
C LEU A 797 5.06 -12.74 5.85
N LEU A 798 3.86 -12.60 6.41
CA LEU A 798 2.61 -12.62 5.63
C LEU A 798 2.54 -11.53 4.55
N PRO A 799 3.11 -10.32 4.73
CA PRO A 799 3.21 -9.31 3.67
C PRO A 799 3.95 -9.78 2.41
N LEU A 800 4.81 -10.79 2.50
CA LEU A 800 5.45 -11.43 1.33
C LEU A 800 4.43 -12.13 0.40
N ILE A 801 3.31 -12.61 0.97
CA ILE A 801 2.27 -13.39 0.28
C ILE A 801 1.08 -12.53 -0.13
N ALA A 802 0.74 -11.54 0.68
CA ALA A 802 -0.39 -10.64 0.47
C ALA A 802 0.07 -9.18 0.53
N THR A 803 -0.44 -8.35 -0.38
CA THR A 803 -0.12 -6.91 -0.43
C THR A 803 -0.67 -6.20 0.81
N SER A 804 0.13 -6.10 1.85
CA SER A 804 -0.25 -5.52 3.13
C SER A 804 0.96 -4.90 3.84
N ASP A 805 0.69 -4.02 4.79
CA ASP A 805 1.65 -3.62 5.80
C ASP A 805 1.51 -4.56 7.01
N ARG A 806 2.57 -4.75 7.77
CA ARG A 806 2.50 -5.46 9.05
C ARG A 806 1.49 -4.84 10.04
N TRP A 807 1.14 -3.56 9.84
CA TRP A 807 0.13 -2.86 10.63
C TRP A 807 -1.31 -3.23 10.24
N ASP A 808 -1.50 -3.81 9.07
CA ASP A 808 -2.79 -4.32 8.58
C ASP A 808 -3.18 -5.68 9.20
N LEU A 809 -2.30 -6.25 10.03
CA LEU A 809 -2.44 -7.56 10.64
C LEU A 809 -2.36 -7.49 12.16
N GLY A 810 -3.06 -8.36 12.84
CA GLY A 810 -2.90 -8.65 14.27
C GLY A 810 -2.81 -10.14 14.53
N GLY A 811 -2.44 -10.51 15.75
CA GLY A 811 -2.41 -11.91 16.15
C GLY A 811 -2.66 -12.11 17.63
N LEU A 812 -2.87 -13.37 17.98
CA LEU A 812 -2.96 -13.86 19.35
C LEU A 812 -2.52 -15.33 19.38
N SER A 813 -1.65 -15.66 20.30
CA SER A 813 -1.26 -17.04 20.57
C SER A 813 -1.51 -17.42 22.02
N THR A 814 -1.98 -18.65 22.24
CA THR A 814 -2.27 -19.15 23.59
C THR A 814 -2.17 -20.66 23.64
N LEU A 815 -1.76 -21.21 24.79
CA LEU A 815 -1.77 -22.67 25.03
C LEU A 815 -3.17 -23.24 25.24
N TYR A 816 -4.14 -22.41 25.56
CA TYR A 816 -5.54 -22.81 25.68
C TYR A 816 -6.45 -21.68 25.27
N HIS A 817 -7.20 -21.89 24.21
CA HIS A 817 -8.21 -20.93 23.75
C HIS A 817 -9.60 -21.46 24.06
N VAL A 818 -10.47 -20.60 24.61
CA VAL A 818 -11.78 -21.00 25.12
C VAL A 818 -12.68 -21.63 24.06
N ASP A 819 -12.71 -21.06 22.85
CA ASP A 819 -13.60 -21.55 21.78
C ASP A 819 -13.05 -22.78 21.05
N THR A 820 -11.72 -22.94 20.99
CA THR A 820 -11.08 -24.08 20.31
C THR A 820 -10.78 -25.24 21.25
N GLY A 821 -10.65 -24.97 22.57
CA GLY A 821 -10.25 -25.93 23.58
C GLY A 821 -8.80 -26.44 23.45
N GLN A 822 -7.97 -25.80 22.61
CA GLN A 822 -6.65 -26.27 22.21
C GLN A 822 -5.63 -25.11 22.17
N PRO A 823 -4.33 -25.42 22.13
CA PRO A 823 -3.31 -24.46 21.77
C PRO A 823 -3.62 -23.86 20.38
N THR A 824 -3.57 -22.53 20.28
CA THR A 824 -4.02 -21.83 19.07
C THR A 824 -3.12 -20.64 18.75
N ILE A 825 -2.83 -20.45 17.46
CA ILE A 825 -2.24 -19.23 16.90
C ILE A 825 -3.28 -18.62 15.97
N PHE A 826 -3.69 -17.39 16.25
CA PHE A 826 -4.53 -16.57 15.35
C PHE A 826 -3.68 -15.55 14.61
N VAL A 827 -3.98 -15.33 13.33
CA VAL A 827 -3.54 -14.19 12.53
C VAL A 827 -4.77 -13.61 11.85
N TYR A 828 -5.08 -12.33 12.11
CA TYR A 828 -6.30 -11.69 11.65
C TYR A 828 -6.03 -10.36 10.95
N ASP A 829 -6.95 -9.98 10.06
CA ASP A 829 -6.92 -8.70 9.37
C ASP A 829 -7.31 -7.58 10.37
N ALA A 830 -6.53 -6.50 10.43
CA ALA A 830 -6.81 -5.37 11.32
C ALA A 830 -7.86 -4.39 10.75
N ALA A 831 -8.78 -4.89 9.91
CA ALA A 831 -9.81 -4.09 9.27
C ALA A 831 -11.19 -4.75 9.44
N PRO A 832 -12.27 -3.96 9.65
CA PRO A 832 -13.63 -4.49 9.79
C PRO A 832 -14.05 -5.35 8.58
N GLY A 833 -14.52 -6.57 8.86
CA GLY A 833 -14.93 -7.54 7.84
C GLY A 833 -13.78 -8.14 7.02
N GLY A 834 -12.52 -7.82 7.37
CA GLY A 834 -11.33 -8.31 6.70
C GLY A 834 -10.94 -7.53 5.43
N ALA A 835 -9.66 -7.59 5.09
CA ALA A 835 -9.07 -7.02 3.87
C ALA A 835 -8.71 -8.10 2.83
N GLY A 836 -8.89 -9.39 3.16
CA GLY A 836 -8.56 -10.54 2.33
C GLY A 836 -7.11 -11.04 2.49
N ILE A 837 -6.38 -10.52 3.46
CA ILE A 837 -4.97 -10.88 3.72
C ILE A 837 -4.90 -12.28 4.34
N SER A 838 -5.70 -12.52 5.39
CA SER A 838 -5.82 -13.82 6.07
C SER A 838 -6.26 -14.92 5.12
N GLU A 839 -7.20 -14.64 4.21
CA GLU A 839 -7.62 -15.58 3.16
C GLU A 839 -6.46 -15.96 2.23
N ARG A 840 -5.63 -14.99 1.87
CA ARG A 840 -4.45 -15.22 1.04
C ARG A 840 -3.42 -16.09 1.77
N GLY A 841 -3.21 -15.84 3.08
CA GLY A 841 -2.36 -16.67 3.93
C GLY A 841 -2.84 -18.12 4.01
N PHE A 842 -4.17 -18.32 4.16
CA PHE A 842 -4.78 -19.65 4.15
C PHE A 842 -4.50 -20.40 2.84
N ASN A 843 -4.71 -19.74 1.69
CA ASN A 843 -4.55 -20.35 0.37
C ASN A 843 -3.07 -20.59 -0.01
N ALA A 844 -2.11 -19.92 0.61
CA ALA A 844 -0.68 -20.01 0.31
C ALA A 844 0.15 -20.45 1.54
N VAL A 845 -0.45 -21.25 2.43
CA VAL A 845 0.11 -21.60 3.75
C VAL A 845 1.50 -22.21 3.67
N ARG A 846 1.75 -23.12 2.72
CA ARG A 846 3.05 -23.76 2.57
C ARG A 846 4.15 -22.73 2.30
N ARG A 847 3.92 -21.84 1.33
CA ARG A 847 4.86 -20.77 0.97
C ARG A 847 5.08 -19.79 2.13
N TRP A 848 4.00 -19.44 2.82
CA TRP A 848 4.04 -18.55 3.98
C TRP A 848 4.90 -19.11 5.10
N LEU A 849 4.61 -20.35 5.55
CA LEU A 849 5.33 -20.98 6.65
C LEU A 849 6.77 -21.36 6.28
N SER A 850 7.07 -21.72 5.01
CA SER A 850 8.45 -21.93 4.55
C SER A 850 9.28 -20.66 4.66
N ALA A 851 8.79 -19.52 4.15
CA ALA A 851 9.49 -18.26 4.28
C ALA A 851 9.65 -17.81 5.74
N THR A 852 8.66 -18.11 6.58
CA THR A 852 8.71 -17.84 8.03
C THR A 852 9.82 -18.64 8.70
N LEU A 853 9.92 -19.93 8.41
CA LEU A 853 10.97 -20.79 8.96
C LEU A 853 12.35 -20.35 8.48
N GLU A 854 12.53 -20.13 7.17
CA GLU A 854 13.78 -19.69 6.57
C GLU A 854 14.28 -18.37 7.17
N ALA A 855 13.38 -17.40 7.43
CA ALA A 855 13.73 -16.13 8.06
C ALA A 855 14.27 -16.33 9.49
N ILE A 856 13.69 -17.27 10.26
CA ILE A 856 14.16 -17.57 11.62
C ILE A 856 15.49 -18.33 11.58
N GLU A 857 15.63 -19.32 10.69
CA GLU A 857 16.83 -20.17 10.57
C GLU A 857 18.05 -19.41 10.07
N SER A 858 17.87 -18.50 9.12
CA SER A 858 18.95 -17.68 8.56
C SER A 858 19.49 -16.63 9.54
N CYS A 859 18.73 -16.30 10.58
CA CYS A 859 19.16 -15.32 11.57
C CYS A 859 20.18 -15.93 12.56
N GLY A 860 21.37 -15.35 12.64
CA GLY A 860 22.48 -15.82 13.49
C GLY A 860 22.31 -15.59 15.00
N CYS A 861 21.23 -15.01 15.48
CA CYS A 861 20.98 -14.80 16.92
C CYS A 861 20.63 -16.12 17.62
N GLU A 862 20.96 -16.26 18.91
CA GLU A 862 20.68 -17.50 19.68
C GLU A 862 19.24 -17.52 20.26
N GLN A 863 18.77 -16.42 20.83
CA GLN A 863 17.53 -16.38 21.62
C GLN A 863 16.36 -15.69 20.92
N GLY A 864 16.61 -15.00 19.83
CA GLY A 864 15.65 -14.16 19.11
C GLY A 864 16.10 -12.70 19.07
N CYS A 865 15.72 -11.99 18.02
CA CYS A 865 16.04 -10.59 17.83
C CYS A 865 14.98 -9.94 16.91
N PRO A 866 15.02 -8.61 16.72
CA PRO A 866 14.10 -7.92 15.82
C PRO A 866 14.11 -8.47 14.39
N SER A 867 15.26 -8.97 13.91
CA SER A 867 15.36 -9.56 12.56
C SER A 867 14.67 -10.93 12.40
N CYS A 868 14.13 -11.55 13.45
CA CYS A 868 13.51 -12.87 13.34
C CYS A 868 12.17 -13.03 14.09
N VAL A 869 12.14 -12.99 15.43
CA VAL A 869 10.94 -13.31 16.21
C VAL A 869 10.39 -12.18 17.06
N HIS A 870 11.10 -11.04 17.22
CA HIS A 870 10.59 -9.91 17.97
C HIS A 870 9.59 -9.09 17.13
N SER A 871 8.52 -8.63 17.77
CA SER A 871 7.54 -7.75 17.17
C SER A 871 7.49 -6.39 17.89
N PRO A 872 7.56 -5.26 17.18
CA PRO A 872 7.42 -3.94 17.81
C PRO A 872 5.99 -3.68 18.29
N LYS A 873 5.01 -4.50 17.89
CA LYS A 873 3.61 -4.43 18.31
C LYS A 873 3.33 -5.24 19.58
N CYS A 874 4.26 -6.04 20.04
CA CYS A 874 4.01 -6.97 21.13
C CYS A 874 3.67 -6.25 22.44
N GLY A 875 2.45 -6.49 22.95
CA GLY A 875 1.96 -5.99 24.24
C GLY A 875 2.74 -6.59 25.42
N ASN A 876 3.24 -7.82 25.27
CA ASN A 876 3.98 -8.57 26.28
C ASN A 876 5.49 -8.30 26.26
N ARG A 877 5.98 -7.30 25.49
CA ARG A 877 7.40 -6.95 25.37
C ARG A 877 8.29 -8.09 24.84
N ASN A 878 7.75 -8.86 23.92
CA ASN A 878 8.45 -10.02 23.37
C ASN A 878 8.85 -11.07 24.43
N GLU A 879 8.05 -11.24 25.49
CA GLU A 879 8.28 -12.22 26.56
C GLU A 879 6.98 -12.99 26.86
N PRO A 880 7.05 -14.34 27.02
CA PRO A 880 8.18 -15.19 26.65
C PRO A 880 8.28 -15.42 25.12
N LEU A 881 9.47 -15.63 24.60
CA LEU A 881 9.71 -16.08 23.22
C LEU A 881 10.69 -17.25 23.22
N SER A 882 10.43 -18.25 22.39
CA SER A 882 11.33 -19.39 22.13
C SER A 882 11.61 -19.51 20.63
N LYS A 883 12.77 -19.01 20.20
CA LYS A 883 13.22 -19.13 18.80
C LYS A 883 13.38 -20.59 18.40
N ALA A 884 14.03 -21.39 19.23
CA ALA A 884 14.25 -22.82 18.96
C ALA A 884 12.92 -23.58 18.87
N GLY A 885 12.00 -23.30 19.78
CA GLY A 885 10.65 -23.87 19.76
C GLY A 885 9.88 -23.51 18.50
N ALA A 886 9.90 -22.24 18.10
CA ALA A 886 9.23 -21.78 16.88
C ALA A 886 9.77 -22.50 15.61
N MET A 887 11.10 -22.66 15.49
CA MET A 887 11.69 -23.43 14.39
C MET A 887 11.24 -24.89 14.40
N ALA A 888 11.21 -25.52 15.59
CA ALA A 888 10.79 -26.91 15.72
C ALA A 888 9.31 -27.08 15.33
N LEU A 889 8.43 -26.19 15.80
CA LEU A 889 7.01 -26.17 15.47
C LEU A 889 6.78 -25.95 13.97
N LEU A 890 7.40 -24.95 13.36
CA LEU A 890 7.24 -24.64 11.93
C LEU A 890 7.74 -25.80 11.04
N ARG A 891 8.84 -26.46 11.40
CA ARG A 891 9.31 -27.66 10.69
C ARG A 891 8.30 -28.80 10.75
N ALA A 892 7.69 -29.02 11.92
CA ALA A 892 6.65 -30.02 12.09
C ALA A 892 5.38 -29.67 11.27
N MET A 893 4.97 -28.42 11.27
CA MET A 893 3.82 -27.94 10.48
C MET A 893 4.06 -28.17 8.99
N LEU A 894 5.22 -27.76 8.46
CA LEU A 894 5.57 -27.94 7.04
C LEU A 894 5.63 -29.44 6.67
N LYS A 895 6.21 -30.28 7.53
CA LYS A 895 6.24 -31.74 7.33
C LYS A 895 4.84 -32.33 7.22
N SER A 896 3.90 -31.87 8.07
CA SER A 896 2.49 -32.32 8.03
C SER A 896 1.77 -31.85 6.76
N ILE A 897 2.05 -30.62 6.32
CA ILE A 897 1.50 -30.04 5.08
C ILE A 897 2.01 -30.81 3.85
N ASP A 898 3.32 -31.09 3.79
CA ASP A 898 3.96 -31.80 2.67
C ASP A 898 3.60 -33.30 2.63
N GLY A 899 3.27 -33.90 3.76
CA GLY A 899 2.85 -35.29 3.88
C GLY A 899 1.39 -35.56 3.48
N SER A 900 0.58 -34.50 3.40
CA SER A 900 -0.81 -34.63 2.95
C SER A 900 -0.88 -34.74 1.42
N THR A 901 -1.37 -35.88 0.89
CA THR A 901 -1.41 -36.22 -0.54
C THR A 901 -2.41 -35.41 -1.39
N ASP A 902 -3.04 -34.36 -0.83
CA ASP A 902 -4.15 -33.62 -1.48
C ASP A 902 -3.76 -32.19 -1.92
N THR A 903 -2.48 -31.88 -2.07
CA THR A 903 -2.05 -30.55 -2.59
C THR A 903 -1.59 -30.66 -4.05
N GLU A 904 -2.55 -30.82 -4.99
CA GLU A 904 -2.34 -30.35 -6.36
C GLU A 904 -2.32 -28.82 -6.35
N GLU A 905 -1.28 -28.21 -6.91
CA GLU A 905 -1.22 -26.78 -7.21
C GLU A 905 -2.45 -26.43 -8.08
N GLY A 906 -3.44 -25.75 -7.51
CA GLY A 906 -4.64 -25.31 -8.21
C GLY A 906 -5.95 -25.98 -7.80
N ALA A 907 -5.95 -27.01 -6.97
CA ALA A 907 -7.18 -27.56 -6.42
C ALA A 907 -7.60 -26.79 -5.16
N THR A 908 -8.77 -26.20 -5.19
CA THR A 908 -9.45 -25.68 -3.98
C THR A 908 -9.60 -26.85 -3.00
N PRO A 909 -9.04 -26.80 -1.78
CA PRO A 909 -9.25 -27.86 -0.80
C PRO A 909 -10.75 -28.08 -0.62
N GLY A 910 -11.18 -29.33 -0.54
CA GLY A 910 -12.58 -29.69 -0.44
C GLY A 910 -13.28 -28.92 0.67
N ILE A 911 -14.10 -27.93 0.28
CA ILE A 911 -14.87 -27.08 1.19
C ILE A 911 -15.96 -27.94 1.79
N VAL A 912 -15.83 -28.34 3.05
CA VAL A 912 -16.96 -28.80 3.84
C VAL A 912 -17.69 -27.56 4.36
N ALA A 913 -18.58 -27.00 3.53
CA ALA A 913 -19.51 -26.00 4.01
C ALA A 913 -20.45 -26.69 5.02
N ARG A 914 -20.47 -26.17 6.24
CA ARG A 914 -21.60 -26.40 7.16
C ARG A 914 -22.54 -25.21 7.04
N ASP A 915 -23.83 -25.54 6.77
CA ASP A 915 -24.97 -24.61 6.75
C ASP A 915 -25.13 -23.83 8.05
#